data_1b85e00762fa1b264c34e086f6dd44e0
#
_entry.id   1b85e00762fa1b264c34e086f6dd44e0
#
_cell.length_a   1.000
_cell.length_b   1.000
_cell.length_c   1.000
_cell.angle_alpha   90.00
_cell.angle_beta   90.00
_cell.angle_gamma   90.00
#
_symmetry.space_group_name_H-M   'P 1'
#
loop_
_entity.id
_entity.type
_entity.pdbx_description
1 polymer ?
#
loop_
_entity_poly.entity_id
_entity_poly.type
_entity_poly.pdbx_seq_one_letter_code
_entity_poly.pdbx_strand_id
1 'polypeptide(L)'
;MHYSPINFVFLQTNIKKPKKTMKPRIMMISMKSNLRTMRYIGLLLMFIFCLTAQNMMAQRGKLFNSDNQLSSNLATQVFQDSNGFIWIATRNGLNIYDGYNFMVIRKAYNNSNGLNSNYINCITQDEKGRIVLGTNKSLLILNGKRFCNVPMLDSRNKPINTYVTQVSRLHNGDIAVVTSGYGIMTKKTDANACYTMKGEVENLKYIHKILEDKQERLWIILENGKLLRKEKNGKLVSRIMGTEQLNTQDIRQDDKGNIYLATKNDGVYLLKAGSTIFTKIAGIGNLPIDNIYISRDQRLFIGCDGMGIFVYNPVTGFLQNNPLFCHEVNLAKSKISSIIEDFTGNIWVSMLQKGVFMQSQAQCDFNYMGYRLDSRNVIGENSITSLCANQGDQVWVGTDKDGLYLFDIKTGSIKSHLLSNTTVLALCKDKKGRTWVGTYTNGIGLIDAGGSFHPFSLGISNQAGIFDIQEDPQGNVWFATMGKGLFRLSPDGSIKQWKTQDGADNNLKKNSIPNDYLINLSISKDGKRVFVATSVGLACYDQQKNSWTSTFGGVNCLNKGSFSHCVYSDSKNRVWFGTEDGAICYDPKKGYAHPKIYNTELGLSDNSVASIIEDYKGRIWIGTTCGLNQVDTEKGTINKYFSDNGLQSNEFSDAAACTLWGGKMLVMGGTGGIN
;
A
#
# COMPACT_ATOMS: atom_id res chain seq x y z
N MET A 1 -40.22 -35.79 -2.75
CA MET A 1 -41.29 -34.81 -2.45
C MET A 1 -41.29 -33.80 -3.59
N HIS A 2 -42.45 -33.71 -4.24
CA HIS A 2 -42.67 -33.03 -5.51
C HIS A 2 -42.59 -31.50 -5.39
N TYR A 3 -41.88 -30.87 -6.29
CA TYR A 3 -42.03 -29.44 -6.61
C TYR A 3 -42.97 -29.29 -7.80
N SER A 4 -44.04 -28.53 -7.62
CA SER A 4 -45.04 -28.15 -8.61
C SER A 4 -44.68 -26.82 -9.26
N PRO A 5 -44.87 -26.60 -10.58
CA PRO A 5 -44.55 -25.34 -11.23
C PRO A 5 -45.69 -24.32 -11.14
N ILE A 6 -45.36 -23.06 -10.94
CA ILE A 6 -46.27 -21.90 -10.90
C ILE A 6 -46.62 -21.51 -12.36
N ASN A 7 -47.90 -21.58 -12.67
CA ASN A 7 -48.48 -21.11 -13.93
C ASN A 7 -48.64 -19.60 -13.95
N PHE A 8 -48.08 -18.91 -14.93
CA PHE A 8 -48.43 -17.53 -15.27
C PHE A 8 -49.71 -17.49 -16.11
N VAL A 9 -50.73 -16.81 -15.61
CA VAL A 9 -51.99 -16.52 -16.28
C VAL A 9 -51.81 -15.22 -17.07
N PHE A 10 -51.92 -15.32 -18.42
CA PHE A 10 -52.03 -14.15 -19.31
C PHE A 10 -53.46 -13.62 -19.29
N LEU A 11 -53.65 -12.40 -18.81
CA LEU A 11 -54.88 -11.61 -18.99
C LEU A 11 -54.83 -10.90 -20.36
N GLN A 12 -55.62 -11.38 -21.30
CA GLN A 12 -55.96 -10.67 -22.55
C GLN A 12 -56.95 -9.56 -22.23
N THR A 13 -56.54 -8.30 -22.36
CA THR A 13 -57.46 -7.16 -22.41
C THR A 13 -57.67 -6.74 -23.87
N ASN A 14 -58.92 -6.83 -24.31
CA ASN A 14 -59.42 -6.33 -25.60
C ASN A 14 -59.32 -4.80 -25.66
N ILE A 15 -58.51 -4.25 -26.56
CA ILE A 15 -58.52 -2.83 -26.88
C ILE A 15 -59.15 -2.63 -28.26
N LYS A 16 -60.30 -1.94 -28.25
CA LYS A 16 -61.00 -1.43 -29.43
C LYS A 16 -60.11 -0.41 -30.17
N LYS A 17 -60.07 -0.52 -31.50
CA LYS A 17 -59.42 0.44 -32.42
C LYS A 17 -60.17 1.79 -32.43
N PRO A 18 -59.48 2.95 -32.29
CA PRO A 18 -59.99 4.22 -32.75
C PRO A 18 -59.47 4.56 -34.13
N LYS A 19 -60.31 5.25 -34.86
CA LYS A 19 -60.14 5.68 -36.27
C LYS A 19 -59.17 6.88 -36.38
N LYS A 20 -58.39 6.82 -37.45
CA LYS A 20 -57.76 7.84 -38.32
C LYS A 20 -57.41 9.26 -37.77
N THR A 21 -56.14 9.55 -38.09
CA THR A 21 -55.52 10.82 -38.51
C THR A 21 -54.91 11.70 -37.43
N MET A 22 -53.57 11.53 -37.28
CA MET A 22 -52.66 12.66 -37.01
C MET A 22 -51.26 12.35 -37.54
N LYS A 23 -50.62 13.34 -38.15
CA LYS A 23 -49.41 13.23 -38.99
C LYS A 23 -48.17 12.75 -38.22
N PRO A 24 -47.34 11.88 -38.80
CA PRO A 24 -46.20 11.25 -38.12
C PRO A 24 -44.99 12.16 -37.86
N ARG A 25 -45.01 13.46 -38.21
CA ARG A 25 -43.83 14.34 -38.09
C ARG A 25 -43.52 14.85 -36.68
N ILE A 26 -44.49 15.00 -35.81
CA ILE A 26 -44.26 15.61 -34.45
C ILE A 26 -43.74 14.55 -33.46
N MET A 27 -44.17 13.30 -33.61
CA MET A 27 -43.71 12.21 -32.70
C MET A 27 -42.25 11.78 -32.95
N MET A 28 -41.74 11.94 -34.19
CA MET A 28 -40.32 11.64 -34.51
C MET A 28 -39.34 12.71 -33.96
N ILE A 29 -39.78 13.97 -33.81
CA ILE A 29 -38.92 15.03 -33.28
C ILE A 29 -38.80 14.91 -31.74
N SER A 30 -39.86 14.52 -31.04
CA SER A 30 -39.83 14.26 -29.60
C SER A 30 -39.00 13.01 -29.24
N MET A 31 -39.09 11.93 -29.99
CA MET A 31 -38.21 10.75 -29.76
C MET A 31 -36.73 11.02 -30.07
N LYS A 32 -36.43 11.83 -31.11
CA LYS A 32 -35.03 12.19 -31.41
C LYS A 32 -34.42 13.14 -30.38
N SER A 33 -35.21 14.04 -29.78
CA SER A 33 -34.73 14.91 -28.70
C SER A 33 -34.44 14.10 -27.40
N ASN A 34 -35.31 13.19 -27.02
CA ASN A 34 -35.09 12.33 -25.88
C ASN A 34 -33.88 11.38 -26.05
N LEU A 35 -33.66 10.83 -27.25
CA LEU A 35 -32.48 10.02 -27.56
C LEU A 35 -31.16 10.82 -27.53
N ARG A 36 -31.18 12.09 -27.97
CA ARG A 36 -30.00 12.96 -27.83
C ARG A 36 -29.75 13.30 -26.37
N THR A 37 -30.76 13.64 -25.60
CA THR A 37 -30.64 13.95 -24.16
C THR A 37 -30.16 12.73 -23.38
N MET A 38 -30.67 11.52 -23.65
CA MET A 38 -30.16 10.28 -23.06
C MET A 38 -28.71 9.97 -23.46
N ARG A 39 -28.29 10.27 -24.70
CA ARG A 39 -26.89 10.14 -25.13
C ARG A 39 -25.98 11.12 -24.41
N TYR A 40 -26.40 12.38 -24.20
CA TYR A 40 -25.62 13.36 -23.42
C TYR A 40 -25.56 13.00 -21.94
N ILE A 41 -26.63 12.50 -21.36
CA ILE A 41 -26.63 11.98 -19.97
C ILE A 41 -25.74 10.74 -19.87
N GLY A 42 -25.79 9.82 -20.83
CA GLY A 42 -24.90 8.67 -20.88
C GLY A 42 -23.42 9.03 -21.02
N LEU A 43 -23.10 10.01 -21.89
CA LEU A 43 -21.75 10.56 -22.05
C LEU A 43 -21.28 11.31 -20.80
N LEU A 44 -22.15 12.07 -20.14
CA LEU A 44 -21.86 12.76 -18.90
C LEU A 44 -21.61 11.77 -17.75
N LEU A 45 -22.44 10.73 -17.64
CA LEU A 45 -22.25 9.65 -16.68
C LEU A 45 -20.96 8.84 -16.95
N MET A 46 -20.65 8.59 -18.23
CA MET A 46 -19.40 7.93 -18.63
C MET A 46 -18.18 8.82 -18.35
N PHE A 47 -18.31 10.14 -18.54
CA PHE A 47 -17.26 11.11 -18.21
C PHE A 47 -17.07 11.25 -16.69
N ILE A 48 -18.15 11.26 -15.91
CA ILE A 48 -18.11 11.22 -14.44
C ILE A 48 -17.51 9.89 -13.96
N PHE A 49 -17.87 8.76 -14.58
CA PHE A 49 -17.30 7.45 -14.27
C PHE A 49 -15.80 7.37 -14.63
N CYS A 50 -15.38 7.96 -15.76
CA CYS A 50 -13.96 8.08 -16.11
C CYS A 50 -13.19 9.00 -15.14
N LEU A 51 -13.79 10.08 -14.64
CA LEU A 51 -13.17 10.96 -13.63
C LEU A 51 -13.05 10.28 -12.26
N THR A 52 -14.00 9.40 -11.91
CA THR A 52 -13.93 8.62 -10.66
C THR A 52 -12.99 7.41 -10.77
N ALA A 53 -12.79 6.86 -11.95
CA ALA A 53 -11.85 5.76 -12.18
C ALA A 53 -10.37 6.19 -12.18
N GLN A 54 -10.07 7.48 -12.32
CA GLN A 54 -8.68 7.98 -12.31
C GLN A 54 -8.04 8.08 -10.92
N ASN A 55 -8.77 7.83 -9.83
CA ASN A 55 -8.25 7.96 -8.46
C ASN A 55 -8.06 6.63 -7.71
N MET A 56 -7.93 5.51 -8.40
CA MET A 56 -7.44 4.26 -7.77
C MET A 56 -5.90 4.14 -7.86
N MET A 57 -5.18 5.23 -7.65
CA MET A 57 -3.77 5.15 -7.29
C MET A 57 -3.69 4.55 -5.89
N ALA A 58 -3.05 3.42 -5.74
CA ALA A 58 -2.86 2.77 -4.45
C ALA A 58 -1.95 3.65 -3.57
N GLN A 59 -2.54 4.53 -2.79
CA GLN A 59 -1.84 5.20 -1.70
C GLN A 59 -1.44 4.12 -0.70
N ARG A 60 -0.15 3.95 -0.50
CA ARG A 60 0.38 2.92 0.40
C ARG A 60 0.54 3.48 1.81
N GLY A 61 0.16 2.66 2.79
CA GLY A 61 0.40 2.96 4.18
C GLY A 61 1.50 2.10 4.77
N LYS A 62 2.11 2.60 5.83
CA LYS A 62 3.13 1.94 6.63
C LYS A 62 2.57 1.57 7.99
N LEU A 63 2.75 0.33 8.39
CA LEU A 63 2.38 -0.15 9.72
C LEU A 63 3.59 -0.04 10.66
N PHE A 64 3.37 0.58 11.81
CA PHE A 64 4.31 0.61 12.93
C PHE A 64 3.73 -0.22 14.07
N ASN A 65 4.46 -1.21 14.51
CA ASN A 65 4.06 -2.14 15.57
C ASN A 65 5.24 -2.48 16.50
N SER A 66 5.04 -3.36 17.47
CA SER A 66 6.10 -3.77 18.40
C SER A 66 7.24 -4.55 17.75
N ASP A 67 7.03 -5.10 16.56
CA ASP A 67 8.04 -5.87 15.84
C ASP A 67 8.97 -4.96 15.03
N ASN A 68 8.49 -3.73 14.73
CA ASN A 68 9.21 -2.78 13.91
C ASN A 68 9.27 -1.37 14.51
N GLN A 69 9.65 -1.18 15.77
CA GLN A 69 9.99 0.12 16.38
C GLN A 69 9.04 0.69 17.43
N LEU A 70 7.74 0.32 17.52
CA LEU A 70 6.88 0.82 18.59
C LEU A 70 7.14 0.13 19.92
N SER A 71 6.93 0.86 20.99
CA SER A 71 7.02 0.31 22.36
C SER A 71 5.91 -0.70 22.67
N SER A 72 4.77 -0.64 21.98
CA SER A 72 3.61 -1.53 22.16
C SER A 72 2.60 -1.38 21.03
N ASN A 73 1.92 -2.47 20.68
CA ASN A 73 0.79 -2.49 19.75
C ASN A 73 -0.49 -1.85 20.32
N LEU A 74 -0.52 -1.55 21.62
CA LEU A 74 -1.65 -0.90 22.29
C LEU A 74 -1.47 0.63 22.26
N ALA A 75 -1.58 1.22 21.07
CA ALA A 75 -1.55 2.66 20.88
C ALA A 75 -2.90 3.28 21.32
N THR A 76 -2.84 4.31 22.16
CA THR A 76 -4.01 5.00 22.72
C THR A 76 -4.32 6.28 21.98
N GLN A 77 -3.29 7.05 21.61
CA GLN A 77 -3.46 8.30 20.87
C GLN A 77 -2.22 8.59 20.02
N VAL A 78 -2.43 9.16 18.83
CA VAL A 78 -1.41 9.82 18.01
C VAL A 78 -1.61 11.32 18.11
N PHE A 79 -0.53 12.08 18.19
CA PHE A 79 -0.53 13.54 18.31
C PHE A 79 0.67 14.12 17.55
N GLN A 80 0.48 15.22 16.82
CA GLN A 80 1.58 15.99 16.23
C GLN A 80 1.82 17.27 17.00
N ASP A 81 3.06 17.54 17.37
CA ASP A 81 3.43 18.79 18.05
C ASP A 81 3.69 19.93 17.05
N SER A 82 3.86 21.15 17.57
CA SER A 82 4.13 22.34 16.76
C SER A 82 5.45 22.31 15.99
N ASN A 83 6.38 21.41 16.33
CA ASN A 83 7.65 21.20 15.64
C ASN A 83 7.58 20.13 14.55
N GLY A 84 6.42 19.46 14.43
CA GLY A 84 6.19 18.42 13.43
C GLY A 84 6.48 16.99 13.89
N PHE A 85 6.99 16.77 15.10
CA PHE A 85 7.19 15.44 15.65
C PHE A 85 5.87 14.73 15.90
N ILE A 86 5.81 13.45 15.56
CA ILE A 86 4.64 12.61 15.85
C ILE A 86 4.87 11.88 17.17
N TRP A 87 3.98 12.11 18.11
CA TRP A 87 3.97 11.50 19.42
C TRP A 87 2.92 10.40 19.47
N ILE A 88 3.31 9.20 19.87
CA ILE A 88 2.41 8.05 19.98
C ILE A 88 2.39 7.58 21.43
N ALA A 89 1.25 7.79 22.08
CA ALA A 89 0.95 7.24 23.38
C ALA A 89 0.64 5.76 23.29
N THR A 90 1.23 4.95 24.17
CA THR A 90 0.92 3.52 24.25
C THR A 90 0.75 3.09 25.71
N ARG A 91 0.29 1.85 25.90
CA ARG A 91 0.22 1.24 27.25
C ARG A 91 1.58 0.80 27.77
N ASN A 92 2.66 0.90 27.01
CA ASN A 92 4.01 0.51 27.41
C ASN A 92 5.09 1.51 27.02
N GLY A 93 4.81 2.79 27.13
CA GLY A 93 5.75 3.87 26.87
C GLY A 93 5.24 4.91 25.89
N LEU A 94 6.05 5.93 25.70
CA LEU A 94 5.84 7.04 24.77
C LEU A 94 6.81 6.89 23.61
N ASN A 95 6.31 7.05 22.38
CA ASN A 95 7.13 6.99 21.18
C ASN A 95 7.12 8.35 20.50
N ILE A 96 8.27 8.78 20.00
CA ILE A 96 8.44 10.02 19.25
C ILE A 96 9.02 9.65 17.90
N TYR A 97 8.36 10.04 16.81
CA TYR A 97 8.79 9.82 15.44
C TYR A 97 9.21 11.13 14.80
N ASP A 98 10.43 11.19 14.27
CA ASP A 98 11.05 12.38 13.66
C ASP A 98 10.90 12.44 12.13
N GLY A 99 10.17 11.50 11.54
CA GLY A 99 10.05 11.30 10.10
C GLY A 99 10.86 10.11 9.58
N TYR A 100 11.84 9.62 10.34
CA TYR A 100 12.73 8.52 9.98
C TYR A 100 12.81 7.45 11.07
N ASN A 101 13.04 7.87 12.33
CA ASN A 101 13.32 6.98 13.45
C ASN A 101 12.33 7.17 14.59
N PHE A 102 12.17 6.12 15.38
CA PHE A 102 11.45 6.18 16.66
C PHE A 102 12.41 6.29 17.83
N MET A 103 12.13 7.26 18.70
CA MET A 103 12.69 7.31 20.05
C MET A 103 11.63 6.82 21.03
N VAL A 104 11.96 5.77 21.79
CA VAL A 104 11.06 5.18 22.79
C VAL A 104 11.46 5.64 24.18
N ILE A 105 10.50 6.22 24.91
CA ILE A 105 10.66 6.64 26.31
C ILE A 105 9.82 5.73 27.21
N ARG A 106 10.49 5.09 28.17
CA ARG A 106 9.85 4.26 29.19
C ARG A 106 10.20 4.73 30.59
N LYS A 107 9.36 4.37 31.54
CA LYS A 107 9.65 4.61 32.95
C LYS A 107 10.93 3.87 33.37
N ALA A 108 11.92 4.59 33.86
CA ALA A 108 13.12 4.02 34.46
C ALA A 108 12.94 3.89 35.98
N TYR A 109 13.47 2.84 36.58
CA TYR A 109 13.23 2.47 37.99
C TYR A 109 13.75 3.55 38.95
N ASN A 110 14.88 4.18 38.67
CA ASN A 110 15.54 5.17 39.54
C ASN A 110 15.59 6.59 38.94
N ASN A 111 14.69 6.93 37.99
CA ASN A 111 14.70 8.25 37.37
C ASN A 111 13.49 9.08 37.82
N SER A 112 13.70 9.95 38.82
CA SER A 112 12.66 10.88 39.30
C SER A 112 12.25 11.95 38.26
N ASN A 113 13.05 12.15 37.22
CA ASN A 113 12.80 13.09 36.11
C ASN A 113 12.22 12.41 34.87
N GLY A 114 11.90 11.12 34.94
CA GLY A 114 11.35 10.33 33.88
C GLY A 114 9.81 10.19 33.93
N LEU A 115 9.28 9.33 33.10
CA LEU A 115 7.85 8.96 33.15
C LEU A 115 7.53 8.31 34.51
N ASN A 116 6.39 8.69 35.10
CA ASN A 116 5.88 8.05 36.33
C ASN A 116 5.12 6.73 36.05
N SER A 117 4.72 6.54 34.80
CA SER A 117 4.06 5.35 34.30
C SER A 117 4.39 5.11 32.82
N ASN A 118 4.43 3.84 32.40
CA ASN A 118 4.47 3.48 30.99
C ASN A 118 3.09 3.57 30.30
N TYR A 119 2.03 3.62 31.09
CA TYR A 119 0.67 3.68 30.55
C TYR A 119 0.28 5.12 30.28
N ILE A 120 0.40 5.56 29.02
CA ILE A 120 0.05 6.89 28.55
C ILE A 120 -1.30 6.82 27.81
N ASN A 121 -2.26 7.65 28.26
CA ASN A 121 -3.61 7.62 27.68
C ASN A 121 -3.84 8.69 26.65
N CYS A 122 -3.33 9.90 26.92
CA CYS A 122 -3.63 11.07 26.10
C CYS A 122 -2.45 12.04 26.10
N ILE A 123 -2.36 12.81 25.03
CA ILE A 123 -1.30 13.80 24.77
C ILE A 123 -1.93 15.09 24.28
N THR A 124 -1.39 16.21 24.71
CA THR A 124 -1.64 17.53 24.13
C THR A 124 -0.39 18.39 24.24
N GLN A 125 -0.42 19.59 23.69
CA GLN A 125 0.62 20.60 23.81
C GLN A 125 0.05 21.86 24.46
N ASP A 126 0.77 22.40 25.45
CA ASP A 126 0.35 23.65 26.10
C ASP A 126 0.72 24.90 25.26
N GLU A 127 0.36 26.08 25.73
CA GLU A 127 0.63 27.32 25.04
C GLU A 127 2.12 27.64 24.89
N LYS A 128 2.96 27.15 25.82
CA LYS A 128 4.42 27.29 25.78
C LYS A 128 5.10 26.23 24.90
N GLY A 129 4.35 25.42 24.16
CA GLY A 129 4.88 24.35 23.32
C GLY A 129 5.34 23.11 24.09
N ARG A 130 5.04 22.98 25.40
CA ARG A 130 5.43 21.81 26.20
C ARG A 130 4.42 20.69 26.01
N ILE A 131 4.90 19.46 25.94
CA ILE A 131 4.05 18.27 25.84
C ILE A 131 3.45 17.94 27.21
N VAL A 132 2.15 17.76 27.21
CA VAL A 132 1.35 17.40 28.39
C VAL A 132 0.78 15.98 28.20
N LEU A 133 1.06 15.11 29.15
CA LEU A 133 0.69 13.70 29.12
C LEU A 133 -0.28 13.36 30.25
N GLY A 134 -1.39 12.71 29.89
CA GLY A 134 -2.25 12.02 30.86
C GLY A 134 -1.84 10.57 30.99
N THR A 135 -1.58 10.12 32.20
CA THR A 135 -1.20 8.75 32.50
C THR A 135 -2.28 8.06 33.34
N ASN A 136 -2.09 6.77 33.61
CA ASN A 136 -2.97 6.05 34.54
C ASN A 136 -2.74 6.45 36.04
N LYS A 137 -1.83 7.39 36.32
CA LYS A 137 -1.51 7.84 37.68
C LYS A 137 -1.72 9.33 37.91
N SER A 138 -1.34 10.16 36.93
CA SER A 138 -1.36 11.61 37.06
C SER A 138 -1.15 12.34 35.75
N LEU A 139 -1.06 13.66 35.83
CA LEU A 139 -0.69 14.56 34.74
C LEU A 139 0.83 14.83 34.77
N LEU A 140 1.49 14.70 33.61
CA LEU A 140 2.90 15.04 33.43
C LEU A 140 3.06 16.17 32.41
N ILE A 141 4.05 17.00 32.58
CA ILE A 141 4.49 18.01 31.60
C ILE A 141 5.97 17.81 31.31
N LEU A 142 6.30 17.73 30.01
CA LEU A 142 7.68 17.68 29.55
C LEU A 142 8.26 19.11 29.53
N ASN A 143 9.21 19.38 30.42
CA ASN A 143 9.94 20.64 30.49
C ASN A 143 11.42 20.41 30.12
N GLY A 144 11.80 20.81 28.90
CA GLY A 144 13.09 20.45 28.32
C GLY A 144 13.20 18.91 28.14
N LYS A 145 14.13 18.29 28.89
CA LYS A 145 14.33 16.83 28.87
C LYS A 145 13.73 16.10 30.09
N ARG A 146 12.92 16.79 30.91
CA ARG A 146 12.41 16.26 32.19
C ARG A 146 10.91 16.20 32.20
N PHE A 147 10.34 15.07 32.63
CA PHE A 147 8.91 14.94 32.89
C PHE A 147 8.63 15.39 34.34
N CYS A 148 7.90 16.46 34.48
CA CYS A 148 7.48 17.00 35.76
C CYS A 148 6.07 16.53 36.07
N ASN A 149 5.86 15.94 37.25
CA ASN A 149 4.52 15.59 37.73
C ASN A 149 3.79 16.88 38.16
N VAL A 150 2.56 17.06 37.65
CA VAL A 150 1.69 18.18 38.04
C VAL A 150 0.73 17.67 39.11
N PRO A 151 0.85 18.24 40.36
CA PRO A 151 -0.08 17.89 41.43
C PRO A 151 -1.56 18.14 41.00
N MET A 152 -2.40 17.17 41.22
CA MET A 152 -3.85 17.28 41.00
C MET A 152 -4.51 17.39 42.36
N LEU A 153 -5.33 18.43 42.59
CA LEU A 153 -5.94 18.75 43.86
C LEU A 153 -7.49 18.69 43.71
N ASP A 154 -8.13 17.92 44.57
CA ASP A 154 -9.62 17.86 44.61
C ASP A 154 -10.26 19.16 45.05
N SER A 155 -11.57 19.23 45.14
CA SER A 155 -12.33 20.41 45.58
C SER A 155 -12.02 20.86 47.02
N ARG A 156 -11.37 19.97 47.82
CA ARG A 156 -10.92 20.24 49.18
C ARG A 156 -9.42 20.52 49.26
N ASN A 157 -8.75 20.75 48.12
CA ASN A 157 -7.30 20.95 47.97
C ASN A 157 -6.45 19.75 48.47
N LYS A 158 -7.00 18.54 48.49
CA LYS A 158 -6.25 17.33 48.80
C LYS A 158 -5.62 16.75 47.52
N PRO A 159 -4.34 16.33 47.58
CA PRO A 159 -3.69 15.67 46.46
C PRO A 159 -4.41 14.37 46.07
N ILE A 160 -4.62 14.20 44.76
CA ILE A 160 -5.19 12.99 44.21
C ILE A 160 -4.26 12.38 43.14
N ASN A 161 -4.27 11.06 43.07
CA ASN A 161 -3.66 10.29 42.00
C ASN A 161 -4.79 9.53 41.32
N THR A 162 -5.01 9.80 40.04
CA THR A 162 -6.11 9.20 39.31
C THR A 162 -5.76 9.04 37.83
N TYR A 163 -6.50 8.19 37.18
CA TYR A 163 -6.41 7.95 35.75
C TYR A 163 -6.90 9.18 34.98
N VAL A 164 -6.01 9.75 34.14
CA VAL A 164 -6.33 10.87 33.24
C VAL A 164 -6.78 10.30 31.91
N THR A 165 -8.03 10.54 31.53
CA THR A 165 -8.65 9.97 30.31
C THR A 165 -8.50 10.87 29.11
N GLN A 166 -8.50 12.20 29.31
CA GLN A 166 -8.31 13.18 28.25
C GLN A 166 -7.59 14.42 28.75
N VAL A 167 -6.75 15.00 27.92
CA VAL A 167 -6.18 16.34 28.09
C VAL A 167 -6.51 17.18 26.85
N SER A 168 -6.97 18.42 27.06
CA SER A 168 -7.33 19.32 25.97
C SER A 168 -6.91 20.73 26.30
N ARG A 169 -6.28 21.41 25.34
CA ARG A 169 -5.98 22.84 25.45
C ARG A 169 -7.26 23.64 25.20
N LEU A 170 -7.58 24.56 26.07
CA LEU A 170 -8.69 25.50 25.95
C LEU A 170 -8.25 26.76 25.21
N HIS A 171 -9.21 27.55 24.70
CA HIS A 171 -8.94 28.79 23.96
C HIS A 171 -8.20 29.84 24.80
N ASN A 172 -8.41 29.84 26.13
CA ASN A 172 -7.71 30.73 27.05
C ASN A 172 -6.26 30.26 27.40
N GLY A 173 -5.77 29.21 26.76
CA GLY A 173 -4.44 28.62 26.99
C GLY A 173 -4.36 27.63 28.14
N ASP A 174 -5.38 27.52 29.00
CA ASP A 174 -5.43 26.53 30.09
C ASP A 174 -5.58 25.11 29.55
N ILE A 175 -5.21 24.12 30.34
CA ILE A 175 -5.41 22.70 30.02
C ILE A 175 -6.58 22.16 30.82
N ALA A 176 -7.60 21.69 30.14
CA ALA A 176 -8.66 20.87 30.73
C ALA A 176 -8.20 19.42 30.81
N VAL A 177 -8.37 18.82 31.98
CA VAL A 177 -7.95 17.46 32.33
C VAL A 177 -9.16 16.67 32.77
N VAL A 178 -9.55 15.68 32.01
CA VAL A 178 -10.64 14.75 32.37
C VAL A 178 -10.04 13.58 33.15
N THR A 179 -10.65 13.27 34.27
CA THR A 179 -10.16 12.26 35.20
C THR A 179 -11.24 11.23 35.50
N SER A 180 -10.81 10.01 35.77
CA SER A 180 -11.73 8.95 36.24
C SER A 180 -12.15 9.20 37.69
N GLY A 181 -13.43 9.50 37.89
CA GLY A 181 -14.04 9.65 39.22
C GLY A 181 -13.95 11.04 39.87
N TYR A 182 -13.12 11.97 39.33
CA TYR A 182 -12.97 13.34 39.87
C TYR A 182 -13.42 14.42 38.88
N GLY A 183 -13.97 14.05 37.74
CA GLY A 183 -14.54 14.95 36.77
C GLY A 183 -13.52 15.75 35.97
N ILE A 184 -13.81 17.03 35.70
CA ILE A 184 -12.95 17.92 34.92
C ILE A 184 -12.10 18.74 35.89
N MET A 185 -10.80 18.74 35.64
CA MET A 185 -9.86 19.62 36.32
C MET A 185 -9.27 20.64 35.33
N THR A 186 -8.79 21.76 35.82
CA THR A 186 -8.13 22.79 35.02
C THR A 186 -6.72 23.05 35.57
N LYS A 187 -5.75 22.97 34.67
CA LYS A 187 -4.39 23.48 34.93
C LYS A 187 -4.24 24.80 34.18
N LYS A 188 -4.24 25.91 34.95
CA LYS A 188 -3.94 27.21 34.37
C LYS A 188 -2.51 27.28 33.87
N THR A 189 -2.25 28.10 32.86
CA THR A 189 -0.95 28.21 32.17
C THR A 189 0.20 28.39 33.13
N ASP A 190 0.06 29.27 34.12
CA ASP A 190 1.13 29.60 35.09
C ASP A 190 1.00 28.89 36.43
N ALA A 191 -0.05 28.08 36.65
CA ALA A 191 -0.19 27.36 37.91
C ALA A 191 0.74 26.12 37.96
N ASN A 192 1.22 25.80 39.15
CA ASN A 192 2.03 24.61 39.40
C ASN A 192 1.18 23.34 39.69
N ALA A 193 -0.13 23.48 39.80
CA ALA A 193 -1.06 22.42 40.12
C ALA A 193 -2.30 22.50 39.25
N CYS A 194 -3.05 21.40 39.21
CA CYS A 194 -4.31 21.24 38.54
C CYS A 194 -5.42 21.21 39.59
N TYR A 195 -6.51 21.95 39.37
CA TYR A 195 -7.60 22.10 40.32
C TYR A 195 -8.93 21.66 39.71
N THR A 196 -9.84 21.12 40.49
CA THR A 196 -11.20 20.82 40.06
C THR A 196 -11.86 22.03 39.40
N MET A 197 -12.45 21.88 38.22
CA MET A 197 -13.17 22.94 37.53
C MET A 197 -14.41 23.32 38.31
N LYS A 198 -14.49 24.56 38.76
CA LYS A 198 -15.58 25.06 39.59
C LYS A 198 -16.85 25.37 38.79
N GLY A 199 -17.98 25.50 39.50
CA GLY A 199 -19.28 25.81 38.97
C GLY A 199 -20.19 24.60 38.80
N GLU A 200 -21.20 24.69 37.93
CA GLU A 200 -22.20 23.64 37.76
C GLU A 200 -21.62 22.28 37.29
N VAL A 201 -20.38 22.27 36.76
CA VAL A 201 -19.68 21.03 36.32
C VAL A 201 -18.87 20.36 37.44
N GLU A 202 -18.73 20.99 38.61
CA GLU A 202 -17.87 20.52 39.71
C GLU A 202 -18.26 19.12 40.20
N ASN A 203 -19.55 18.79 40.14
CA ASN A 203 -20.08 17.51 40.63
C ASN A 203 -20.17 16.43 39.53
N LEU A 204 -19.78 16.73 38.28
CA LEU A 204 -19.75 15.73 37.21
C LEU A 204 -18.52 14.84 37.37
N LYS A 205 -18.72 13.52 37.51
CA LYS A 205 -17.63 12.58 37.80
C LYS A 205 -17.28 11.65 36.64
N TYR A 206 -18.26 11.12 35.97
CA TYR A 206 -18.10 10.06 34.97
C TYR A 206 -18.16 10.67 33.57
N ILE A 207 -17.03 11.28 33.17
CA ILE A 207 -16.95 12.01 31.90
C ILE A 207 -16.12 11.18 30.91
N HIS A 208 -16.67 10.96 29.75
CA HIS A 208 -16.05 10.24 28.65
C HIS A 208 -15.19 11.16 27.79
N LYS A 209 -15.78 12.32 27.36
CA LYS A 209 -15.07 13.23 26.46
C LYS A 209 -15.54 14.67 26.62
N ILE A 210 -14.64 15.60 26.27
CA ILE A 210 -14.95 17.04 26.23
C ILE A 210 -14.47 17.67 24.93
N LEU A 211 -15.16 18.75 24.51
CA LEU A 211 -14.76 19.63 23.40
C LEU A 211 -15.11 21.08 23.78
N GLU A 212 -14.17 22.00 23.72
CA GLU A 212 -14.47 23.43 23.72
C GLU A 212 -14.66 23.90 22.27
N ASP A 213 -15.81 24.50 21.96
CA ASP A 213 -16.10 25.00 20.63
C ASP A 213 -15.63 26.45 20.41
N LYS A 214 -15.67 26.94 19.17
CA LYS A 214 -15.25 28.32 18.80
C LYS A 214 -16.02 29.43 19.50
N GLN A 215 -17.15 29.14 20.18
CA GLN A 215 -17.91 30.02 20.99
C GLN A 215 -17.56 29.94 22.49
N GLU A 216 -16.46 29.24 22.82
CA GLU A 216 -16.00 28.98 24.19
C GLU A 216 -17.04 28.22 25.05
N ARG A 217 -17.92 27.43 24.42
CA ARG A 217 -18.84 26.53 25.10
C ARG A 217 -18.14 25.17 25.27
N LEU A 218 -18.25 24.58 26.46
CA LEU A 218 -17.67 23.26 26.74
C LEU A 218 -18.75 22.18 26.57
N TRP A 219 -18.60 21.36 25.56
CA TRP A 219 -19.41 20.18 25.33
C TRP A 219 -18.85 19.03 26.14
N ILE A 220 -19.72 18.27 26.82
CA ILE A 220 -19.32 17.21 27.76
C ILE A 220 -20.14 15.98 27.46
N ILE A 221 -19.48 14.89 27.11
CA ILE A 221 -20.06 13.56 26.94
C ILE A 221 -19.82 12.79 28.24
N LEU A 222 -20.86 12.29 28.86
CA LEU A 222 -20.78 11.42 30.02
C LEU A 222 -20.55 9.95 29.61
N GLU A 223 -20.04 9.11 30.51
CA GLU A 223 -19.82 7.66 30.25
C GLU A 223 -21.11 6.90 29.87
N ASN A 224 -22.27 7.39 30.32
CA ASN A 224 -23.57 6.84 29.92
C ASN A 224 -24.07 7.35 28.55
N GLY A 225 -23.23 8.07 27.81
CA GLY A 225 -23.53 8.60 26.49
C GLY A 225 -24.40 9.86 26.47
N LYS A 226 -24.74 10.46 27.62
CA LYS A 226 -25.50 11.72 27.66
C LYS A 226 -24.62 12.90 27.31
N LEU A 227 -25.10 13.79 26.43
CA LEU A 227 -24.45 15.04 26.06
C LEU A 227 -24.91 16.19 26.94
N LEU A 228 -23.98 16.96 27.48
CA LEU A 228 -24.19 18.20 28.22
C LEU A 228 -23.42 19.33 27.54
N ARG A 229 -23.80 20.57 27.82
CA ARG A 229 -23.09 21.76 27.34
C ARG A 229 -23.01 22.83 28.43
N LYS A 230 -21.78 23.23 28.78
CA LYS A 230 -21.52 24.36 29.64
C LYS A 230 -21.35 25.62 28.77
N GLU A 231 -22.17 26.60 28.99
CA GLU A 231 -22.11 27.91 28.32
C GLU A 231 -20.91 28.75 28.80
N LYS A 232 -20.50 29.74 28.04
CA LYS A 232 -19.44 30.68 28.41
C LYS A 232 -19.71 31.38 29.75
N ASN A 233 -20.98 31.69 30.09
CA ASN A 233 -21.39 32.26 31.38
C ASN A 233 -21.39 31.26 32.54
N GLY A 234 -21.00 30.02 32.31
CA GLY A 234 -20.91 28.96 33.32
C GLY A 234 -22.14 28.08 33.48
N LYS A 235 -23.29 28.43 32.90
CA LYS A 235 -24.55 27.68 32.98
C LYS A 235 -24.44 26.31 32.28
N LEU A 236 -24.91 25.27 32.93
CA LEU A 236 -24.94 23.89 32.37
C LEU A 236 -26.31 23.61 31.73
N VAL A 237 -26.28 23.29 30.44
CA VAL A 237 -27.43 22.84 29.67
C VAL A 237 -27.42 21.31 29.59
N SER A 238 -28.45 20.68 30.13
CA SER A 238 -28.56 19.22 30.21
C SER A 238 -29.54 18.63 29.17
N ARG A 239 -30.35 19.48 28.53
CA ARG A 239 -31.28 19.06 27.46
C ARG A 239 -30.86 19.73 26.16
N ILE A 240 -30.32 18.93 25.25
CA ILE A 240 -29.84 19.36 23.94
C ILE A 240 -30.76 18.74 22.88
N MET A 241 -31.40 19.56 22.07
CA MET A 241 -32.43 19.11 21.14
C MET A 241 -31.82 18.20 20.05
N GLY A 242 -32.50 17.07 19.84
CA GLY A 242 -32.08 16.04 18.86
C GLY A 242 -31.03 15.05 19.40
N THR A 243 -30.76 15.06 20.73
CA THR A 243 -29.81 14.11 21.34
C THR A 243 -30.37 13.33 22.53
N GLU A 244 -31.66 13.47 22.81
CA GLU A 244 -32.30 12.99 24.05
C GLU A 244 -32.19 11.49 24.28
N GLN A 245 -32.11 10.69 23.21
CA GLN A 245 -32.02 9.22 23.27
C GLN A 245 -30.70 8.67 22.71
N LEU A 246 -29.73 9.55 22.42
CA LEU A 246 -28.47 9.14 21.79
C LEU A 246 -27.46 8.65 22.81
N ASN A 247 -26.76 7.59 22.48
CA ASN A 247 -25.55 7.16 23.17
C ASN A 247 -24.34 7.79 22.46
N THR A 248 -23.97 9.01 22.89
CA THR A 248 -22.92 9.79 22.24
C THR A 248 -21.53 9.28 22.61
N GLN A 249 -20.60 9.31 21.68
CA GLN A 249 -19.27 8.71 21.81
C GLN A 249 -18.13 9.70 21.55
N ASP A 250 -18.18 10.47 20.47
CA ASP A 250 -17.17 11.49 20.13
C ASP A 250 -17.82 12.75 19.56
N ILE A 251 -17.11 13.86 19.66
CA ILE A 251 -17.59 15.18 19.21
C ILE A 251 -16.44 15.98 18.61
N ARG A 252 -16.68 16.61 17.43
CA ARG A 252 -15.72 17.47 16.74
C ARG A 252 -16.41 18.70 16.17
N GLN A 253 -15.65 19.78 16.00
CA GLN A 253 -16.10 20.98 15.31
C GLN A 253 -15.27 21.22 14.05
N ASP A 254 -15.93 21.55 12.93
CA ASP A 254 -15.25 21.95 11.69
C ASP A 254 -14.87 23.43 11.65
N ASP A 255 -14.19 23.83 10.57
CA ASP A 255 -13.75 25.21 10.40
C ASP A 255 -14.90 26.20 10.22
N LYS A 256 -16.07 25.73 9.77
CA LYS A 256 -17.29 26.51 9.56
C LYS A 256 -18.11 26.64 10.85
N GLY A 257 -17.68 26.00 11.94
CA GLY A 257 -18.39 26.02 13.22
C GLY A 257 -19.49 24.98 13.35
N ASN A 258 -19.64 24.07 12.40
CA ASN A 258 -20.56 22.93 12.53
C ASN A 258 -19.99 21.92 13.53
N ILE A 259 -20.87 21.28 14.32
CA ILE A 259 -20.49 20.26 15.29
C ILE A 259 -21.00 18.91 14.81
N TYR A 260 -20.07 17.96 14.71
CA TYR A 260 -20.33 16.55 14.39
C TYR A 260 -20.32 15.75 15.69
N LEU A 261 -21.38 15.02 15.93
CA LEU A 261 -21.59 14.19 17.12
C LEU A 261 -21.70 12.73 16.68
N ALA A 262 -20.72 11.93 17.05
CA ALA A 262 -20.74 10.49 16.82
C ALA A 262 -21.49 9.77 17.91
N THR A 263 -22.22 8.72 17.53
CA THR A 263 -22.95 7.85 18.46
C THR A 263 -22.41 6.44 18.39
N LYS A 264 -22.60 5.68 19.46
CA LYS A 264 -22.06 4.33 19.55
C LYS A 264 -22.64 3.36 18.50
N ASN A 265 -23.91 3.52 18.11
CA ASN A 265 -24.58 2.60 17.19
C ASN A 265 -25.63 3.27 16.29
N ASP A 266 -25.69 4.58 16.23
CA ASP A 266 -26.73 5.30 15.50
C ASP A 266 -26.19 6.34 14.50
N GLY A 267 -24.93 6.16 14.09
CA GLY A 267 -24.28 7.01 13.08
C GLY A 267 -23.81 8.35 13.63
N VAL A 268 -23.80 9.36 12.77
CA VAL A 268 -23.30 10.72 13.08
C VAL A 268 -24.41 11.74 12.95
N TYR A 269 -24.47 12.66 13.90
CA TYR A 269 -25.39 13.80 13.94
C TYR A 269 -24.63 15.12 13.71
N LEU A 270 -25.28 16.04 13.07
CA LEU A 270 -24.74 17.35 12.72
C LEU A 270 -25.56 18.48 13.36
N LEU A 271 -24.89 19.34 14.10
CA LEU A 271 -25.39 20.65 14.49
C LEU A 271 -24.77 21.70 13.56
N LYS A 272 -25.54 22.22 12.62
CA LYS A 272 -25.08 23.29 11.73
C LYS A 272 -24.79 24.56 12.53
N ALA A 273 -23.81 25.34 12.12
CA ALA A 273 -23.53 26.65 12.71
C ALA A 273 -24.80 27.52 12.68
N GLY A 274 -25.15 28.11 13.84
CA GLY A 274 -26.38 28.89 14.00
C GLY A 274 -27.64 28.06 14.27
N SER A 275 -27.61 26.73 14.19
CA SER A 275 -28.73 25.85 14.56
C SER A 275 -28.71 25.50 16.05
N THR A 276 -29.86 25.10 16.58
CA THR A 276 -30.02 24.63 17.97
C THR A 276 -30.34 23.15 18.07
N ILE A 277 -30.54 22.46 16.92
CA ILE A 277 -31.01 21.06 16.86
C ILE A 277 -30.00 20.22 16.09
N PHE A 278 -29.59 19.09 16.70
CA PHE A 278 -28.84 18.06 16.01
C PHE A 278 -29.73 17.27 15.05
N THR A 279 -29.24 17.05 13.84
CA THR A 279 -29.92 16.25 12.81
C THR A 279 -29.02 15.11 12.34
N LYS A 280 -29.58 13.91 12.15
CA LYS A 280 -28.82 12.76 11.67
C LYS A 280 -28.33 13.00 10.24
N ILE A 281 -27.07 12.67 9.96
CA ILE A 281 -26.51 12.73 8.61
C ILE A 281 -27.04 11.54 7.81
N ALA A 282 -27.79 11.83 6.75
CA ALA A 282 -28.26 10.82 5.82
C ALA A 282 -27.06 10.13 5.11
N GLY A 283 -27.12 8.83 4.91
CA GLY A 283 -26.08 8.06 4.24
C GLY A 283 -24.99 7.51 5.17
N ILE A 284 -24.88 7.96 6.43
CA ILE A 284 -24.09 7.29 7.46
C ILE A 284 -25.03 6.35 8.22
N GLY A 285 -24.85 5.04 8.00
CA GLY A 285 -25.67 4.00 8.65
C GLY A 285 -25.38 3.86 10.14
N ASN A 286 -25.94 2.81 10.73
CA ASN A 286 -25.73 2.47 12.14
C ASN A 286 -24.35 1.78 12.26
N LEU A 287 -23.32 2.57 12.52
CA LEU A 287 -21.93 2.11 12.67
C LEU A 287 -21.52 2.11 14.14
N PRO A 288 -20.72 1.13 14.61
CA PRO A 288 -20.15 1.13 15.96
C PRO A 288 -18.98 2.12 16.02
N ILE A 289 -19.28 3.41 16.19
CA ILE A 289 -18.27 4.47 16.10
C ILE A 289 -17.56 4.64 17.44
N ASP A 290 -16.22 4.60 17.44
CA ASP A 290 -15.37 4.91 18.58
C ASP A 290 -14.86 6.35 18.56
N ASN A 291 -14.47 6.85 17.37
CA ASN A 291 -13.94 8.19 17.22
C ASN A 291 -14.22 8.78 15.83
N ILE A 292 -14.17 10.10 15.74
CA ILE A 292 -14.26 10.84 14.48
C ILE A 292 -13.13 11.86 14.37
N TYR A 293 -12.71 12.15 13.14
CA TYR A 293 -11.72 13.16 12.82
C TYR A 293 -12.15 13.94 11.57
N ILE A 294 -11.95 15.24 11.56
CA ILE A 294 -12.22 16.11 10.41
C ILE A 294 -10.89 16.51 9.80
N SER A 295 -10.66 16.11 8.54
CA SER A 295 -9.44 16.43 7.80
C SER A 295 -9.45 17.89 7.31
N ARG A 296 -8.29 18.41 6.88
CA ARG A 296 -8.17 19.79 6.38
C ARG A 296 -9.04 20.06 5.16
N ASP A 297 -9.26 19.05 4.32
CA ASP A 297 -10.19 19.12 3.19
C ASP A 297 -11.67 18.91 3.58
N GLN A 298 -11.95 18.96 4.89
CA GLN A 298 -13.30 18.88 5.50
C GLN A 298 -14.01 17.54 5.29
N ARG A 299 -13.28 16.45 4.99
CA ARG A 299 -13.85 15.09 5.04
C ARG A 299 -13.93 14.61 6.48
N LEU A 300 -14.97 13.87 6.80
CA LEU A 300 -15.17 13.24 8.10
C LEU A 300 -14.66 11.78 8.06
N PHE A 301 -13.57 11.53 8.76
CA PHE A 301 -13.08 10.19 9.02
C PHE A 301 -13.80 9.61 10.23
N ILE A 302 -14.31 8.38 10.11
CA ILE A 302 -15.11 7.68 11.12
C ILE A 302 -14.39 6.39 11.46
N GLY A 303 -13.84 6.32 12.66
CA GLY A 303 -13.17 5.13 13.19
C GLY A 303 -14.15 4.25 13.95
N CYS A 304 -14.25 2.98 13.58
CA CYS A 304 -15.23 2.04 14.12
C CYS A 304 -14.59 0.93 14.96
N ASP A 305 -15.38 0.35 15.84
CA ASP A 305 -15.03 -0.84 16.63
C ASP A 305 -15.17 -2.09 15.76
N GLY A 306 -14.04 -2.62 15.27
CA GLY A 306 -13.98 -3.84 14.46
C GLY A 306 -14.51 -3.75 13.03
N MET A 307 -14.85 -2.54 12.55
CA MET A 307 -15.29 -2.29 11.18
C MET A 307 -14.36 -1.34 10.41
N GLY A 308 -13.22 -0.96 10.99
CA GLY A 308 -12.22 -0.13 10.35
C GLY A 308 -12.61 1.34 10.23
N ILE A 309 -12.34 1.93 9.07
CA ILE A 309 -12.48 3.36 8.82
C ILE A 309 -13.46 3.62 7.68
N PHE A 310 -14.39 4.55 7.90
CA PHE A 310 -15.23 5.11 6.86
C PHE A 310 -14.86 6.58 6.65
N VAL A 311 -14.99 7.07 5.43
CA VAL A 311 -14.77 8.49 5.12
C VAL A 311 -16.01 9.06 4.45
N TYR A 312 -16.60 10.05 5.10
CA TYR A 312 -17.77 10.75 4.60
C TYR A 312 -17.35 12.11 4.00
N ASN A 313 -17.78 12.37 2.78
CA ASN A 313 -17.59 13.66 2.15
C ASN A 313 -18.87 14.51 2.31
N PRO A 314 -18.85 15.60 3.10
CA PRO A 314 -20.04 16.40 3.37
C PRO A 314 -20.51 17.20 2.16
N VAL A 315 -19.68 17.41 1.12
CA VAL A 315 -20.04 18.12 -0.10
C VAL A 315 -20.86 17.23 -1.04
N THR A 316 -20.41 15.96 -1.23
CA THR A 316 -21.07 15.02 -2.14
C THR A 316 -22.10 14.13 -1.46
N GLY A 317 -22.09 14.06 -0.12
CA GLY A 317 -22.90 13.11 0.66
C GLY A 317 -22.45 11.65 0.55
N PHE A 318 -21.30 11.39 -0.07
CA PHE A 318 -20.79 10.03 -0.31
C PHE A 318 -20.03 9.50 0.90
N LEU A 319 -20.35 8.26 1.30
CA LEU A 319 -19.63 7.49 2.34
C LEU A 319 -18.79 6.42 1.67
N GLN A 320 -17.49 6.50 1.82
CA GLN A 320 -16.53 5.51 1.35
C GLN A 320 -16.15 4.57 2.49
N ASN A 321 -16.17 3.26 2.23
CA ASN A 321 -15.80 2.22 3.20
C ASN A 321 -14.33 1.83 3.03
N ASN A 322 -13.58 1.89 4.12
CA ASN A 322 -12.17 1.48 4.22
C ASN A 322 -11.30 1.94 3.02
N PRO A 323 -11.19 3.26 2.80
CA PRO A 323 -10.40 3.79 1.68
C PRO A 323 -8.88 3.66 1.87
N LEU A 324 -8.45 3.41 3.11
CA LEU A 324 -7.04 3.26 3.47
C LEU A 324 -6.61 1.81 3.26
N PHE A 325 -5.36 1.61 2.86
CA PHE A 325 -4.85 0.29 2.54
C PHE A 325 -3.51 0.00 3.24
N CYS A 326 -3.41 -1.18 3.83
CA CYS A 326 -2.20 -1.74 4.43
C CYS A 326 -2.05 -3.20 4.04
N HIS A 327 -0.84 -3.65 3.69
CA HIS A 327 -0.57 -5.06 3.40
C HIS A 327 -0.57 -5.94 4.64
N GLU A 328 -0.02 -5.39 5.73
CA GLU A 328 0.33 -6.13 6.93
C GLU A 328 -0.86 -6.31 7.87
N VAL A 329 -1.94 -5.54 7.67
CA VAL A 329 -3.11 -5.58 8.53
C VAL A 329 -4.41 -5.34 7.76
N ASN A 330 -5.43 -6.11 8.10
CA ASN A 330 -6.78 -5.86 7.61
C ASN A 330 -7.42 -4.71 8.39
N LEU A 331 -7.37 -3.50 7.81
CA LEU A 331 -7.97 -2.30 8.40
C LEU A 331 -9.49 -2.43 8.57
N ALA A 332 -10.18 -3.10 7.64
CA ALA A 332 -11.63 -3.29 7.68
C ALA A 332 -12.13 -4.13 8.87
N LYS A 333 -11.23 -4.88 9.53
CA LYS A 333 -11.52 -5.67 10.73
C LYS A 333 -10.77 -5.14 11.97
N SER A 334 -10.35 -3.88 11.95
CA SER A 334 -9.58 -3.27 13.03
C SER A 334 -10.46 -2.37 13.88
N LYS A 335 -10.15 -2.33 15.17
CA LYS A 335 -10.72 -1.37 16.12
C LYS A 335 -9.86 -0.11 16.10
N ILE A 336 -10.45 1.03 15.74
CA ILE A 336 -9.75 2.29 15.54
C ILE A 336 -9.83 3.14 16.81
N SER A 337 -8.67 3.46 17.41
CA SER A 337 -8.61 4.20 18.67
C SER A 337 -8.35 5.70 18.48
N SER A 338 -7.66 6.13 17.43
CA SER A 338 -7.40 7.54 17.14
C SER A 338 -7.09 7.74 15.66
N ILE A 339 -7.48 8.89 15.10
CA ILE A 339 -7.17 9.31 13.73
C ILE A 339 -6.69 10.75 13.79
N ILE A 340 -5.59 11.07 13.11
CA ILE A 340 -5.12 12.44 12.86
C ILE A 340 -4.61 12.59 11.43
N GLU A 341 -4.57 13.82 10.92
CA GLU A 341 -3.84 14.23 9.74
C GLU A 341 -2.65 15.09 10.16
N ASP A 342 -1.43 14.74 9.73
CA ASP A 342 -0.23 15.50 10.05
C ASP A 342 -0.05 16.73 9.13
N PHE A 343 0.96 17.56 9.40
CA PHE A 343 1.20 18.81 8.64
C PHE A 343 1.51 18.57 7.16
N THR A 344 1.94 17.38 6.78
CA THR A 344 2.21 16.99 5.39
C THR A 344 1.01 16.34 4.71
N GLY A 345 -0.10 16.15 5.46
CA GLY A 345 -1.34 15.54 4.96
C GLY A 345 -1.40 14.03 5.12
N ASN A 346 -0.40 13.39 5.73
CA ASN A 346 -0.47 11.96 5.99
C ASN A 346 -1.54 11.67 7.04
N ILE A 347 -2.31 10.61 6.83
CA ILE A 347 -3.33 10.14 7.77
C ILE A 347 -2.71 9.09 8.69
N TRP A 348 -2.70 9.35 9.98
CA TRP A 348 -2.25 8.46 11.02
C TRP A 348 -3.43 7.82 11.73
N VAL A 349 -3.40 6.51 11.89
CA VAL A 349 -4.48 5.72 12.47
C VAL A 349 -3.92 4.79 13.52
N SER A 350 -4.28 5.00 14.78
CA SER A 350 -3.97 4.01 15.80
C SER A 350 -5.05 2.94 15.90
N MET A 351 -4.60 1.70 16.05
CA MET A 351 -5.46 0.52 16.12
C MET A 351 -5.20 -0.24 17.41
N LEU A 352 -6.26 -0.65 18.07
CA LEU A 352 -6.14 -1.46 19.28
C LEU A 352 -5.48 -2.80 18.95
N GLN A 353 -4.38 -3.12 19.64
CA GLN A 353 -3.59 -4.36 19.53
C GLN A 353 -2.85 -4.57 18.18
N LYS A 354 -2.88 -3.60 17.26
CA LYS A 354 -2.25 -3.74 15.94
C LYS A 354 -1.22 -2.65 15.63
N GLY A 355 -1.03 -1.69 16.55
CA GLY A 355 -0.09 -0.58 16.38
C GLY A 355 -0.68 0.63 15.68
N VAL A 356 0.13 1.33 14.90
CA VAL A 356 -0.23 2.58 14.22
C VAL A 356 0.05 2.45 12.74
N PHE A 357 -0.95 2.77 11.95
CA PHE A 357 -0.86 2.84 10.50
C PHE A 357 -0.74 4.28 10.04
N MET A 358 0.15 4.57 9.11
CA MET A 358 0.31 5.88 8.47
C MET A 358 0.07 5.73 6.97
N GLN A 359 -0.91 6.48 6.45
CA GLN A 359 -1.18 6.61 5.02
C GLN A 359 -0.48 7.85 4.50
N SER A 360 0.51 7.69 3.62
CA SER A 360 1.16 8.83 2.98
C SER A 360 0.24 9.52 1.97
N GLN A 361 0.26 10.85 1.95
CA GLN A 361 -0.37 11.68 0.90
C GLN A 361 0.57 11.89 -0.30
N ALA A 362 1.84 11.57 -0.18
CA ALA A 362 2.75 11.60 -1.31
C ALA A 362 2.22 10.68 -2.42
N GLN A 363 2.18 11.19 -3.67
CA GLN A 363 1.87 10.36 -4.83
C GLN A 363 2.89 9.22 -4.88
N CYS A 364 2.40 7.99 -4.83
CA CYS A 364 3.24 6.84 -5.11
C CYS A 364 3.62 6.86 -6.58
N ASP A 365 4.91 6.86 -6.89
CA ASP A 365 5.42 6.78 -8.25
C ASP A 365 5.14 5.42 -8.90
N PHE A 366 4.69 4.44 -8.10
CA PHE A 366 4.50 3.05 -8.50
C PHE A 366 3.08 2.56 -8.22
N ASN A 367 2.50 1.89 -9.20
CA ASN A 367 1.26 1.13 -9.01
C ASN A 367 1.59 -0.23 -8.39
N TYR A 368 0.82 -0.63 -7.39
CA TYR A 368 0.95 -1.91 -6.74
C TYR A 368 -0.25 -2.83 -7.04
N MET A 369 0.05 -4.07 -7.37
CA MET A 369 -0.93 -5.12 -7.59
C MET A 369 -0.39 -6.43 -7.00
N GLY A 370 -1.14 -7.02 -6.05
CA GLY A 370 -0.70 -8.23 -5.36
C GLY A 370 -1.68 -8.67 -4.28
N TYR A 371 -1.20 -9.49 -3.37
CA TYR A 371 -1.96 -10.01 -2.25
C TYR A 371 -2.40 -8.90 -1.29
N ARG A 372 -3.64 -8.99 -0.79
CA ARG A 372 -4.22 -8.06 0.18
C ARG A 372 -4.97 -8.82 1.26
N LEU A 373 -4.68 -8.50 2.52
CA LEU A 373 -5.37 -9.09 3.67
C LEU A 373 -6.86 -8.71 3.77
N ASP A 374 -7.27 -7.66 3.08
CA ASP A 374 -8.65 -7.15 3.09
C ASP A 374 -9.60 -7.87 2.12
N SER A 375 -9.21 -9.04 1.63
CA SER A 375 -9.98 -9.88 0.68
C SER A 375 -10.12 -9.32 -0.73
N ARG A 376 -9.39 -8.25 -1.07
CA ARG A 376 -9.30 -7.71 -2.44
C ARG A 376 -8.06 -8.23 -3.16
N ASN A 377 -7.79 -9.53 -2.99
CA ASN A 377 -6.66 -10.20 -3.60
C ASN A 377 -6.80 -10.19 -5.12
N VAL A 378 -5.74 -9.74 -5.77
CA VAL A 378 -5.67 -9.67 -7.23
C VAL A 378 -4.82 -10.81 -7.77
N ILE A 379 -3.77 -11.19 -7.06
CA ILE A 379 -2.87 -12.31 -7.35
C ILE A 379 -2.70 -13.09 -6.05
N GLY A 380 -2.40 -14.40 -6.13
CA GLY A 380 -2.19 -15.25 -4.96
C GLY A 380 -1.10 -14.75 -4.00
N GLU A 381 -1.00 -15.39 -2.84
CA GLU A 381 -0.09 -14.99 -1.74
C GLU A 381 1.39 -15.18 -2.07
N ASN A 382 1.71 -15.86 -3.17
CA ASN A 382 3.06 -16.31 -3.49
C ASN A 382 3.85 -15.27 -4.28
N SER A 383 5.18 -15.35 -4.17
CA SER A 383 6.12 -14.52 -4.91
C SER A 383 5.91 -14.62 -6.43
N ILE A 384 6.12 -13.49 -7.12
CA ILE A 384 6.11 -13.45 -8.58
C ILE A 384 7.46 -13.92 -9.08
N THR A 385 7.45 -14.94 -9.90
CA THR A 385 8.67 -15.61 -10.42
C THR A 385 8.96 -15.28 -11.87
N SER A 386 7.95 -14.91 -12.65
CA SER A 386 8.13 -14.54 -14.06
C SER A 386 7.04 -13.62 -14.57
N LEU A 387 7.39 -12.79 -15.57
CA LEU A 387 6.48 -11.82 -16.19
C LEU A 387 6.66 -11.81 -17.71
N CYS A 388 5.55 -11.77 -18.44
CA CYS A 388 5.59 -11.65 -19.90
C CYS A 388 4.42 -10.81 -20.40
N ALA A 389 4.72 -9.78 -21.21
CA ALA A 389 3.70 -8.97 -21.87
C ALA A 389 2.86 -9.83 -22.83
N ASN A 390 1.53 -9.67 -22.78
CA ASN A 390 0.62 -10.32 -23.73
C ASN A 390 0.10 -9.31 -24.77
N GLN A 391 -1.19 -9.10 -24.89
CA GLN A 391 -1.79 -8.15 -25.82
C GLN A 391 -2.36 -6.95 -25.05
N GLY A 392 -2.13 -5.73 -25.59
CA GLY A 392 -2.67 -4.51 -24.99
C GLY A 392 -2.16 -4.27 -23.57
N ASP A 393 -3.07 -4.29 -22.61
CA ASP A 393 -2.81 -4.03 -21.20
C ASP A 393 -2.64 -5.32 -20.37
N GLN A 394 -2.47 -6.48 -21.04
CA GLN A 394 -2.41 -7.77 -20.37
C GLN A 394 -0.99 -8.26 -20.16
N VAL A 395 -0.76 -8.87 -19.02
CA VAL A 395 0.52 -9.48 -18.61
C VAL A 395 0.24 -10.91 -18.11
N TRP A 396 1.04 -11.84 -18.57
CA TRP A 396 1.17 -13.15 -17.95
C TRP A 396 2.05 -13.03 -16.71
N VAL A 397 1.57 -13.54 -15.58
CA VAL A 397 2.23 -13.47 -14.28
C VAL A 397 2.41 -14.88 -13.74
N GLY A 398 3.64 -15.36 -13.72
CA GLY A 398 4.03 -16.63 -13.11
C GLY A 398 4.32 -16.45 -11.63
N THR A 399 3.93 -17.43 -10.83
CA THR A 399 4.04 -17.39 -9.38
C THR A 399 4.74 -18.63 -8.84
N ASP A 400 5.22 -18.56 -7.60
CA ASP A 400 5.72 -19.72 -6.88
C ASP A 400 4.53 -20.53 -6.31
N LYS A 401 4.36 -21.75 -6.83
CA LYS A 401 3.32 -22.74 -6.42
C LYS A 401 1.86 -22.37 -6.64
N ASP A 402 1.55 -21.17 -7.17
CA ASP A 402 0.16 -20.76 -7.41
C ASP A 402 -0.18 -20.66 -8.90
N GLY A 403 0.74 -21.07 -9.76
CA GLY A 403 0.51 -21.18 -11.20
C GLY A 403 0.72 -19.91 -11.97
N LEU A 404 -0.11 -19.73 -13.03
CA LEU A 404 0.02 -18.70 -14.04
C LEU A 404 -1.27 -17.88 -14.15
N TYR A 405 -1.17 -16.59 -13.99
CA TYR A 405 -2.28 -15.65 -14.14
C TYR A 405 -2.16 -14.84 -15.43
N LEU A 406 -3.27 -14.66 -16.15
CA LEU A 406 -3.40 -13.59 -17.14
C LEU A 406 -4.06 -12.40 -16.46
N PHE A 407 -3.33 -11.31 -16.34
CA PHE A 407 -3.71 -10.14 -15.59
C PHE A 407 -3.86 -8.93 -16.49
N ASP A 408 -4.92 -8.16 -16.31
CA ASP A 408 -5.16 -6.89 -17.01
C ASP A 408 -4.76 -5.75 -16.07
N ILE A 409 -3.65 -5.08 -16.40
CA ILE A 409 -3.05 -4.04 -15.54
C ILE A 409 -3.96 -2.81 -15.44
N LYS A 410 -4.69 -2.47 -16.50
CA LYS A 410 -5.54 -1.28 -16.52
C LYS A 410 -6.77 -1.45 -15.64
N THR A 411 -7.39 -2.62 -15.66
CA THR A 411 -8.59 -2.90 -14.87
C THR A 411 -8.29 -3.51 -13.51
N GLY A 412 -7.05 -3.96 -13.28
CA GLY A 412 -6.66 -4.65 -12.04
C GLY A 412 -7.35 -6.01 -11.88
N SER A 413 -7.73 -6.69 -12.98
CA SER A 413 -8.50 -7.91 -12.93
C SER A 413 -7.78 -9.13 -13.52
N ILE A 414 -7.98 -10.29 -12.90
CA ILE A 414 -7.55 -11.59 -13.42
C ILE A 414 -8.48 -11.99 -14.55
N LYS A 415 -7.92 -12.32 -15.72
CA LYS A 415 -8.66 -12.82 -16.89
C LYS A 415 -8.63 -14.34 -17.00
N SER A 416 -7.55 -14.96 -16.53
CA SER A 416 -7.38 -16.42 -16.55
C SER A 416 -6.41 -16.84 -15.45
N HIS A 417 -6.58 -18.04 -14.90
CA HIS A 417 -5.69 -18.70 -13.97
C HIS A 417 -5.45 -20.13 -14.42
N LEU A 418 -4.22 -20.47 -14.74
CA LEU A 418 -3.79 -21.76 -15.28
C LEU A 418 -2.73 -22.38 -14.38
N LEU A 419 -2.52 -23.69 -14.53
CA LEU A 419 -1.41 -24.41 -13.89
C LEU A 419 -1.36 -24.22 -12.35
N SER A 420 -2.51 -24.20 -11.68
CA SER A 420 -2.60 -24.13 -10.22
C SER A 420 -1.68 -25.17 -9.56
N ASN A 421 -1.08 -24.83 -8.42
CA ASN A 421 -0.09 -25.64 -7.69
C ASN A 421 1.22 -25.89 -8.46
N THR A 422 1.57 -25.04 -9.42
CA THR A 422 2.81 -25.16 -10.21
C THR A 422 3.63 -23.88 -10.05
N THR A 423 4.95 -24.02 -9.85
CA THR A 423 5.89 -22.89 -9.92
C THR A 423 6.25 -22.61 -11.37
N VAL A 424 5.91 -21.40 -11.86
CA VAL A 424 6.15 -20.96 -13.24
C VAL A 424 7.35 -20.03 -13.27
N LEU A 425 8.50 -20.50 -13.74
CA LEU A 425 9.77 -19.77 -13.69
C LEU A 425 10.05 -18.94 -14.94
N ALA A 426 9.55 -19.34 -16.10
CA ALA A 426 9.88 -18.72 -17.37
C ALA A 426 8.64 -18.49 -18.25
N LEU A 427 8.60 -17.34 -18.90
CA LEU A 427 7.54 -16.94 -19.81
C LEU A 427 8.13 -16.22 -21.04
N CYS A 428 7.75 -16.65 -22.24
CA CYS A 428 8.14 -15.97 -23.47
C CYS A 428 7.03 -15.98 -24.50
N LYS A 429 6.62 -14.81 -24.98
CA LYS A 429 5.70 -14.69 -26.11
C LYS A 429 6.47 -14.71 -27.42
N ASP A 430 6.16 -15.69 -28.27
CA ASP A 430 6.78 -15.84 -29.58
C ASP A 430 6.11 -14.96 -30.67
N LYS A 431 6.79 -14.80 -31.80
CA LYS A 431 6.30 -14.04 -32.98
C LYS A 431 5.02 -14.64 -33.60
N LYS A 432 4.70 -15.89 -33.30
CA LYS A 432 3.46 -16.55 -33.72
C LYS A 432 2.29 -16.23 -32.74
N GLY A 433 2.53 -15.44 -31.70
CA GLY A 433 1.53 -15.03 -30.72
C GLY A 433 1.25 -16.06 -29.63
N ARG A 434 2.02 -17.15 -29.57
CA ARG A 434 1.94 -18.19 -28.55
C ARG A 434 2.80 -17.77 -27.35
N THR A 435 2.43 -18.20 -26.14
CA THR A 435 3.24 -17.97 -24.94
C THR A 435 3.86 -19.29 -24.47
N TRP A 436 5.17 -19.34 -24.49
CA TRP A 436 5.95 -20.44 -23.91
C TRP A 436 5.99 -20.31 -22.38
N VAL A 437 5.84 -21.45 -21.70
CA VAL A 437 5.77 -21.54 -20.24
C VAL A 437 6.77 -22.57 -19.77
N GLY A 438 7.74 -22.14 -18.97
CA GLY A 438 8.70 -23.00 -18.28
C GLY A 438 8.35 -23.13 -16.81
N THR A 439 8.41 -24.34 -16.30
CA THR A 439 8.07 -24.64 -14.90
C THR A 439 9.25 -25.22 -14.15
N TYR A 440 9.17 -25.22 -12.82
CA TYR A 440 10.23 -25.79 -11.98
C TYR A 440 10.30 -27.33 -12.08
N THR A 441 9.14 -28.03 -12.07
CA THR A 441 9.09 -29.50 -12.00
C THR A 441 8.24 -30.15 -13.09
N ASN A 442 7.42 -29.38 -13.82
CA ASN A 442 6.44 -29.92 -14.76
C ASN A 442 6.85 -29.71 -16.24
N GLY A 443 8.12 -29.36 -16.48
CA GLY A 443 8.69 -29.19 -17.82
C GLY A 443 8.23 -27.91 -18.53
N ILE A 444 7.94 -28.03 -19.83
CA ILE A 444 7.63 -26.94 -20.73
C ILE A 444 6.25 -27.14 -21.34
N GLY A 445 5.57 -26.06 -21.59
CA GLY A 445 4.36 -26.03 -22.42
C GLY A 445 4.25 -24.72 -23.18
N LEU A 446 3.21 -24.61 -23.98
CA LEU A 446 2.87 -23.38 -24.67
C LEU A 446 1.36 -23.10 -24.55
N ILE A 447 1.02 -21.84 -24.45
CA ILE A 447 -0.34 -21.36 -24.50
C ILE A 447 -0.58 -20.85 -25.92
N ASP A 448 -1.59 -21.37 -26.59
CA ASP A 448 -1.98 -20.93 -27.92
C ASP A 448 -2.72 -19.58 -27.91
N ALA A 449 -3.04 -19.05 -29.07
CA ALA A 449 -3.77 -17.80 -29.21
C ALA A 449 -5.19 -17.85 -28.62
N GLY A 450 -5.75 -19.05 -28.42
CA GLY A 450 -7.05 -19.29 -27.77
C GLY A 450 -6.97 -19.34 -26.24
N GLY A 451 -5.77 -19.31 -25.66
CA GLY A 451 -5.55 -19.38 -24.21
C GLY A 451 -5.46 -20.81 -23.66
N SER A 452 -5.38 -21.84 -24.51
CA SER A 452 -5.28 -23.25 -24.10
C SER A 452 -3.83 -23.65 -23.91
N PHE A 453 -3.52 -24.34 -22.79
CA PHE A 453 -2.20 -24.84 -22.48
C PHE A 453 -1.95 -26.22 -23.13
N HIS A 454 -0.81 -26.36 -23.79
CA HIS A 454 -0.35 -27.58 -24.44
C HIS A 454 1.05 -27.96 -23.97
N PRO A 455 1.26 -29.14 -23.36
CA PRO A 455 2.59 -29.62 -23.00
C PRO A 455 3.51 -29.74 -24.21
N PHE A 456 4.79 -29.43 -24.03
CA PHE A 456 5.84 -29.57 -25.05
C PHE A 456 7.04 -30.32 -24.49
N SER A 457 7.70 -31.14 -25.32
CA SER A 457 8.88 -31.90 -24.89
C SER A 457 10.12 -31.50 -25.68
N LEU A 458 11.19 -31.20 -24.96
CA LEU A 458 12.56 -31.06 -25.52
C LEU A 458 13.31 -32.37 -25.59
N GLY A 459 12.67 -33.53 -25.30
CA GLY A 459 13.35 -34.83 -25.20
C GLY A 459 14.15 -35.03 -23.91
N ILE A 460 13.92 -34.20 -22.90
CA ILE A 460 14.51 -34.29 -21.55
C ILE A 460 13.44 -34.70 -20.53
N SER A 461 13.90 -35.15 -19.36
CA SER A 461 13.00 -35.41 -18.23
C SER A 461 12.17 -34.18 -17.91
N ASN A 462 10.86 -34.34 -17.70
CA ASN A 462 9.95 -33.27 -17.26
C ASN A 462 10.31 -32.71 -15.88
N GLN A 463 11.23 -33.33 -15.15
CA GLN A 463 11.73 -32.85 -13.85
C GLN A 463 12.85 -31.81 -13.98
N ALA A 464 13.30 -31.44 -15.18
CA ALA A 464 14.27 -30.37 -15.36
C ALA A 464 13.58 -29.00 -15.27
N GLY A 465 13.98 -28.20 -14.30
CA GLY A 465 13.50 -26.81 -14.18
C GLY A 465 13.91 -25.96 -15.38
N ILE A 466 12.99 -25.16 -15.90
CA ILE A 466 13.21 -24.22 -17.00
C ILE A 466 13.21 -22.81 -16.42
N PHE A 467 14.38 -22.18 -16.38
CA PHE A 467 14.58 -20.93 -15.69
C PHE A 467 14.37 -19.69 -16.56
N ASP A 468 14.61 -19.81 -17.89
CA ASP A 468 14.29 -18.73 -18.83
C ASP A 468 14.02 -19.26 -20.23
N ILE A 469 13.20 -18.55 -20.99
CA ILE A 469 12.84 -18.83 -22.37
C ILE A 469 12.86 -17.54 -23.17
N GLN A 470 13.56 -17.50 -24.31
CA GLN A 470 13.58 -16.34 -25.20
C GLN A 470 13.55 -16.75 -26.67
N GLU A 471 12.89 -15.93 -27.51
CA GLU A 471 12.90 -16.09 -28.98
C GLU A 471 13.87 -15.08 -29.58
N ASP A 472 14.74 -15.57 -30.49
CA ASP A 472 15.66 -14.71 -31.25
C ASP A 472 14.99 -14.06 -32.48
N PRO A 473 15.64 -13.06 -33.13
CA PRO A 473 15.12 -12.45 -34.34
C PRO A 473 14.89 -13.44 -35.51
N GLN A 474 15.57 -14.56 -35.52
CA GLN A 474 15.46 -15.61 -36.54
C GLN A 474 14.29 -16.59 -36.25
N GLY A 475 13.62 -16.46 -35.09
CA GLY A 475 12.52 -17.30 -34.67
C GLY A 475 12.94 -18.61 -33.99
N ASN A 476 14.21 -18.72 -33.58
CA ASN A 476 14.62 -19.82 -32.72
C ASN A 476 14.20 -19.51 -31.28
N VAL A 477 13.70 -20.53 -30.56
CA VAL A 477 13.35 -20.44 -29.15
C VAL A 477 14.45 -21.09 -28.32
N TRP A 478 14.98 -20.33 -27.36
CA TRP A 478 16.09 -20.72 -26.50
C TRP A 478 15.54 -21.01 -25.09
N PHE A 479 16.06 -22.09 -24.48
CA PHE A 479 15.63 -22.54 -23.15
C PHE A 479 16.82 -22.72 -22.24
N ALA A 480 16.87 -21.97 -21.15
CA ALA A 480 17.82 -22.14 -20.06
C ALA A 480 17.29 -23.18 -19.06
N THR A 481 18.09 -24.18 -18.76
CA THR A 481 17.65 -25.28 -17.91
C THR A 481 18.51 -25.45 -16.65
N MET A 482 17.92 -26.02 -15.62
CA MET A 482 18.58 -26.36 -14.38
C MET A 482 19.30 -27.74 -14.55
N GLY A 483 20.62 -27.71 -14.82
CA GLY A 483 21.45 -28.90 -14.88
C GLY A 483 21.30 -29.73 -16.15
N LYS A 484 20.66 -29.23 -17.22
CA LYS A 484 20.60 -29.90 -18.53
C LYS A 484 21.21 -29.07 -19.65
N GLY A 485 21.79 -27.90 -19.33
CA GLY A 485 22.41 -27.00 -20.27
C GLY A 485 21.40 -26.13 -21.06
N LEU A 486 21.84 -25.66 -22.24
CA LEU A 486 21.08 -24.77 -23.11
C LEU A 486 20.46 -25.54 -24.27
N PHE A 487 19.19 -25.25 -24.55
CA PHE A 487 18.50 -25.78 -25.74
C PHE A 487 18.08 -24.67 -26.69
N ARG A 488 18.11 -25.00 -27.98
CA ARG A 488 17.53 -24.16 -29.05
C ARG A 488 16.57 -25.00 -29.88
N LEU A 489 15.35 -24.55 -30.00
CA LEU A 489 14.35 -25.06 -30.93
C LEU A 489 14.34 -24.14 -32.15
N SER A 490 14.70 -24.66 -33.32
CA SER A 490 14.67 -23.92 -34.58
C SER A 490 13.26 -23.91 -35.18
N PRO A 491 12.93 -22.96 -36.12
CA PRO A 491 11.61 -22.89 -36.75
C PRO A 491 11.21 -24.14 -37.54
N ASP A 492 12.18 -24.94 -38.01
CA ASP A 492 12.00 -26.21 -38.68
C ASP A 492 11.71 -27.37 -37.74
N GLY A 493 11.67 -27.12 -36.42
CA GLY A 493 11.44 -28.14 -35.39
C GLY A 493 12.70 -28.85 -34.90
N SER A 494 13.88 -28.54 -35.45
CA SER A 494 15.13 -29.14 -34.99
C SER A 494 15.54 -28.63 -33.62
N ILE A 495 16.02 -29.52 -32.75
CA ILE A 495 16.45 -29.18 -31.40
C ILE A 495 17.96 -29.36 -31.30
N LYS A 496 18.66 -28.34 -30.82
CA LYS A 496 20.11 -28.41 -30.53
C LYS A 496 20.32 -28.16 -29.02
N GLN A 497 21.23 -28.95 -28.44
CA GLN A 497 21.63 -28.87 -27.03
C GLN A 497 23.10 -28.53 -26.88
N TRP A 498 23.46 -27.70 -25.91
CA TRP A 498 24.82 -27.44 -25.46
C TRP A 498 24.93 -27.79 -23.98
N LYS A 499 25.99 -28.52 -23.65
CA LYS A 499 26.35 -28.93 -22.27
C LYS A 499 27.80 -28.62 -21.98
N THR A 500 28.15 -28.62 -20.69
CA THR A 500 29.56 -28.72 -20.28
C THR A 500 30.17 -30.04 -20.80
N GLN A 501 31.43 -29.96 -21.24
CA GLN A 501 32.17 -31.19 -21.60
C GLN A 501 32.78 -31.80 -20.33
N ASP A 502 32.62 -33.10 -20.15
CA ASP A 502 33.20 -33.86 -19.03
C ASP A 502 34.70 -33.63 -18.89
N GLY A 503 35.16 -33.31 -17.66
CA GLY A 503 36.58 -33.11 -17.34
C GLY A 503 37.09 -31.69 -17.51
N ALA A 504 36.21 -30.68 -17.58
CA ALA A 504 36.62 -29.28 -17.62
C ALA A 504 36.90 -28.75 -16.20
N ASP A 505 38.10 -28.93 -15.70
CA ASP A 505 38.71 -27.96 -14.79
C ASP A 505 38.60 -26.59 -15.42
N ASN A 506 37.92 -25.66 -14.80
CA ASN A 506 37.79 -24.20 -14.96
C ASN A 506 38.41 -23.48 -16.20
N ASN A 507 39.00 -24.20 -17.14
CA ASN A 507 39.48 -23.72 -18.43
C ASN A 507 38.50 -24.14 -19.51
N LEU A 508 37.67 -23.20 -19.96
CA LEU A 508 36.77 -23.36 -21.11
C LEU A 508 37.50 -24.02 -22.29
N LYS A 509 37.21 -25.31 -22.51
CA LYS A 509 37.49 -25.89 -23.82
C LYS A 509 36.67 -25.08 -24.84
N LYS A 510 37.32 -24.63 -25.92
CA LYS A 510 36.67 -23.94 -27.03
C LYS A 510 35.38 -24.66 -27.39
N ASN A 511 34.21 -23.94 -27.34
CA ASN A 511 32.89 -24.39 -27.76
C ASN A 511 31.99 -25.12 -26.75
N SER A 512 32.15 -24.96 -25.46
CA SER A 512 31.18 -25.44 -24.46
C SER A 512 30.66 -24.33 -23.56
N ILE A 513 29.48 -24.53 -22.97
CA ILE A 513 29.01 -23.68 -21.88
C ILE A 513 29.81 -23.94 -20.60
N PRO A 514 29.98 -22.95 -19.72
CA PRO A 514 30.79 -23.11 -18.52
C PRO A 514 30.14 -23.96 -17.42
N ASN A 515 28.81 -24.03 -17.42
CA ASN A 515 28.02 -24.78 -16.45
C ASN A 515 26.67 -25.17 -17.04
N ASP A 516 26.12 -26.33 -16.65
CA ASP A 516 24.81 -26.81 -17.09
C ASP A 516 23.64 -26.21 -16.29
N TYR A 517 23.93 -25.49 -15.19
CA TYR A 517 22.93 -24.72 -14.41
C TYR A 517 22.84 -23.31 -14.95
N LEU A 518 21.83 -23.08 -15.77
CA LEU A 518 21.55 -21.79 -16.42
C LEU A 518 20.38 -21.10 -15.75
N ILE A 519 20.55 -19.82 -15.47
CA ILE A 519 19.59 -19.06 -14.67
C ILE A 519 18.77 -18.12 -15.54
N ASN A 520 19.44 -17.39 -16.47
CA ASN A 520 18.76 -16.41 -17.28
C ASN A 520 19.44 -16.25 -18.65
N LEU A 521 18.70 -15.78 -19.65
CA LEU A 521 19.13 -15.57 -21.01
C LEU A 521 18.91 -14.10 -21.43
N SER A 522 19.77 -13.59 -22.31
CA SER A 522 19.48 -12.37 -23.05
C SER A 522 20.04 -12.44 -24.47
N ILE A 523 19.24 -12.04 -25.43
CA ILE A 523 19.62 -12.06 -26.85
C ILE A 523 19.92 -10.64 -27.29
N SER A 524 21.08 -10.43 -27.98
CA SER A 524 21.40 -9.12 -28.53
C SER A 524 20.34 -8.67 -29.55
N LYS A 525 20.09 -7.38 -29.67
CA LYS A 525 19.06 -6.82 -30.57
C LYS A 525 19.24 -7.22 -32.03
N ASP A 526 20.48 -7.43 -32.46
CA ASP A 526 20.81 -7.90 -33.80
C ASP A 526 20.71 -9.44 -33.95
N GLY A 527 20.38 -10.15 -32.88
CA GLY A 527 20.26 -11.60 -32.84
C GLY A 527 21.56 -12.37 -33.05
N LYS A 528 22.72 -11.71 -33.01
CA LYS A 528 23.99 -12.38 -33.26
C LYS A 528 24.57 -13.08 -32.06
N ARG A 529 24.19 -12.65 -30.85
CA ARG A 529 24.73 -13.16 -29.60
C ARG A 529 23.64 -13.56 -28.62
N VAL A 530 23.87 -14.68 -27.96
CA VAL A 530 23.05 -15.16 -26.86
C VAL A 530 23.90 -15.12 -25.59
N PHE A 531 23.52 -14.28 -24.63
CA PHE A 531 24.18 -14.18 -23.35
C PHE A 531 23.44 -15.07 -22.34
N VAL A 532 24.22 -15.77 -21.52
CA VAL A 532 23.70 -16.76 -20.58
C VAL A 532 24.29 -16.50 -19.21
N ALA A 533 23.44 -16.18 -18.25
CA ALA A 533 23.80 -16.17 -16.83
C ALA A 533 23.82 -17.60 -16.29
N THR A 534 24.92 -17.97 -15.66
CA THR A 534 25.12 -19.32 -15.08
C THR A 534 25.46 -19.20 -13.59
N SER A 535 25.40 -20.29 -12.87
CA SER A 535 25.83 -20.35 -11.46
C SER A 535 27.32 -20.00 -11.22
N VAL A 536 28.14 -19.90 -12.29
CA VAL A 536 29.56 -19.61 -12.21
C VAL A 536 30.00 -18.38 -13.01
N GLY A 537 29.05 -17.59 -13.50
CA GLY A 537 29.32 -16.35 -14.25
C GLY A 537 28.63 -16.27 -15.61
N LEU A 538 29.05 -15.31 -16.44
CA LEU A 538 28.46 -14.99 -17.74
C LEU A 538 29.18 -15.74 -18.88
N ALA A 539 28.38 -16.30 -19.81
CA ALA A 539 28.87 -16.85 -21.07
C ALA A 539 28.11 -16.20 -22.25
N CYS A 540 28.73 -16.19 -23.43
CA CYS A 540 28.14 -15.70 -24.66
C CYS A 540 28.35 -16.71 -25.79
N TYR A 541 27.28 -17.01 -26.49
CA TYR A 541 27.30 -17.72 -27.75
C TYR A 541 27.23 -16.75 -28.93
N ASP A 542 28.26 -16.75 -29.75
CA ASP A 542 28.27 -16.04 -31.04
C ASP A 542 27.65 -16.94 -32.10
N GLN A 543 26.44 -16.60 -32.56
CA GLN A 543 25.69 -17.39 -33.52
C GLN A 543 26.35 -17.44 -34.90
N GLN A 544 27.09 -16.40 -35.32
CA GLN A 544 27.77 -16.35 -36.62
C GLN A 544 29.04 -17.21 -36.62
N LYS A 545 29.78 -17.19 -35.50
CA LYS A 545 31.02 -17.98 -35.34
C LYS A 545 30.77 -19.40 -34.85
N ASN A 546 29.52 -19.68 -34.42
CA ASN A 546 29.13 -20.94 -33.76
C ASN A 546 30.11 -21.29 -32.62
N SER A 547 30.40 -20.32 -31.77
CA SER A 547 31.40 -20.44 -30.71
C SER A 547 31.00 -19.78 -29.42
N TRP A 548 31.43 -20.36 -28.31
CA TRP A 548 31.25 -19.84 -26.96
C TRP A 548 32.46 -19.02 -26.50
N THR A 549 32.20 -18.00 -25.72
CA THR A 549 33.22 -17.25 -24.97
C THR A 549 32.68 -16.84 -23.61
N SER A 550 33.55 -16.87 -22.61
CA SER A 550 33.33 -16.28 -21.28
C SER A 550 34.27 -15.11 -21.02
N THR A 551 35.03 -14.74 -22.03
CA THR A 551 35.98 -13.60 -21.97
C THR A 551 35.42 -12.45 -22.77
N PHE A 552 35.18 -11.33 -22.11
CA PHE A 552 34.67 -10.08 -22.68
C PHE A 552 35.76 -9.02 -22.54
N GLY A 553 36.21 -8.42 -23.68
CA GLY A 553 37.24 -7.38 -23.67
C GLY A 553 38.55 -7.79 -22.96
N GLY A 554 38.93 -9.07 -23.02
CA GLY A 554 40.10 -9.57 -22.34
C GLY A 554 39.89 -9.92 -20.84
N VAL A 555 38.71 -9.66 -20.30
CA VAL A 555 38.33 -10.00 -18.91
C VAL A 555 37.59 -11.33 -18.90
N ASN A 556 38.08 -12.29 -18.12
CA ASN A 556 37.36 -13.52 -17.85
C ASN A 556 36.21 -13.24 -16.88
N CYS A 557 34.98 -13.51 -17.33
CA CYS A 557 33.74 -13.31 -16.55
C CYS A 557 33.36 -14.54 -15.74
N LEU A 558 34.18 -15.56 -15.73
CA LEU A 558 34.00 -16.77 -14.90
C LEU A 558 34.75 -16.62 -13.60
N ASN A 559 34.18 -17.17 -12.55
CA ASN A 559 34.88 -17.48 -11.29
C ASN A 559 35.47 -16.30 -10.52
N LYS A 560 34.65 -15.33 -10.20
CA LYS A 560 35.01 -14.42 -9.10
C LYS A 560 34.06 -14.55 -7.91
N GLY A 561 33.45 -15.72 -7.74
CA GLY A 561 32.68 -16.07 -6.56
C GLY A 561 31.22 -15.54 -6.52
N SER A 562 30.78 -14.79 -7.53
CA SER A 562 29.44 -14.20 -7.53
C SER A 562 28.45 -15.10 -8.26
N PHE A 563 27.38 -15.44 -7.58
CA PHE A 563 26.20 -16.05 -8.20
C PHE A 563 25.52 -15.04 -9.14
N SER A 564 25.03 -15.51 -10.28
CA SER A 564 24.43 -14.68 -11.30
C SER A 564 22.91 -14.82 -11.26
N HIS A 565 22.18 -13.70 -11.13
CA HIS A 565 20.73 -13.72 -11.05
C HIS A 565 20.06 -13.40 -12.38
N CYS A 566 20.60 -12.43 -13.13
CA CYS A 566 20.00 -11.99 -14.38
C CYS A 566 21.03 -11.47 -15.39
N VAL A 567 20.65 -11.50 -16.67
CA VAL A 567 21.37 -10.85 -17.76
C VAL A 567 20.40 -10.12 -18.67
N TYR A 568 20.74 -8.90 -19.09
CA TYR A 568 19.91 -8.06 -19.92
C TYR A 568 20.71 -7.36 -21.02
N SER A 569 20.24 -7.39 -22.27
CA SER A 569 20.82 -6.66 -23.39
C SER A 569 19.97 -5.43 -23.70
N ASP A 570 20.52 -4.23 -23.47
CA ASP A 570 19.80 -2.97 -23.64
C ASP A 570 19.74 -2.51 -25.12
N SER A 571 19.04 -1.40 -25.37
CA SER A 571 18.84 -0.84 -26.71
C SER A 571 20.14 -0.39 -27.39
N LYS A 572 21.20 -0.15 -26.63
CA LYS A 572 22.55 0.21 -27.10
C LYS A 572 23.45 -1.01 -27.28
N ASN A 573 22.89 -2.23 -27.19
CA ASN A 573 23.62 -3.50 -27.20
C ASN A 573 24.64 -3.63 -26.06
N ARG A 574 24.53 -2.88 -24.97
CA ARG A 574 25.29 -3.11 -23.76
C ARG A 574 24.73 -4.32 -23.05
N VAL A 575 25.59 -5.09 -22.44
CA VAL A 575 25.18 -6.28 -21.66
C VAL A 575 25.27 -5.94 -20.17
N TRP A 576 24.15 -6.03 -19.52
CA TRP A 576 24.02 -5.87 -18.07
C TRP A 576 23.93 -7.22 -17.41
N PHE A 577 24.68 -7.42 -16.37
CA PHE A 577 24.82 -8.67 -15.67
C PHE A 577 24.61 -8.46 -14.17
N GLY A 578 23.53 -9.00 -13.63
CA GLY A 578 23.16 -8.88 -12.21
C GLY A 578 23.78 -10.01 -11.39
N THR A 579 24.47 -9.65 -10.32
CA THR A 579 25.17 -10.58 -9.41
C THR A 579 24.92 -10.20 -7.94
N GLU A 580 25.44 -10.99 -7.01
CA GLU A 580 25.46 -10.66 -5.58
C GLU A 580 26.40 -9.47 -5.24
N ASP A 581 27.31 -9.10 -6.15
CA ASP A 581 28.29 -8.03 -5.95
C ASP A 581 27.92 -6.73 -6.68
N GLY A 582 26.75 -6.68 -7.32
CA GLY A 582 26.24 -5.54 -8.06
C GLY A 582 25.87 -5.84 -9.50
N ALA A 583 25.52 -4.80 -10.26
CA ALA A 583 25.24 -4.87 -11.69
C ALA A 583 26.49 -4.50 -12.49
N ILE A 584 26.90 -5.38 -13.38
CA ILE A 584 28.09 -5.20 -14.25
C ILE A 584 27.61 -4.85 -15.65
N CYS A 585 28.07 -3.73 -16.21
CA CYS A 585 27.72 -3.26 -17.54
C CYS A 585 28.92 -3.37 -18.49
N TYR A 586 28.79 -4.19 -19.54
CA TYR A 586 29.75 -4.34 -20.61
C TYR A 586 29.32 -3.55 -21.84
N ASP A 587 30.17 -2.61 -22.32
CA ASP A 587 29.85 -1.74 -23.44
C ASP A 587 30.53 -2.26 -24.73
N PRO A 588 29.78 -2.60 -25.82
CA PRO A 588 30.35 -3.04 -27.09
C PRO A 588 31.21 -1.98 -27.77
N LYS A 589 30.93 -0.69 -27.56
CA LYS A 589 31.77 0.42 -28.12
C LYS A 589 33.19 0.42 -27.54
N LYS A 590 33.38 -0.15 -26.36
CA LYS A 590 34.66 -0.34 -25.70
C LYS A 590 35.24 -1.74 -25.91
N GLY A 591 34.74 -2.48 -26.91
CA GLY A 591 35.08 -3.88 -27.11
C GLY A 591 34.79 -4.79 -25.93
N TYR A 592 33.81 -4.39 -25.09
CA TYR A 592 33.49 -5.02 -23.78
C TYR A 592 34.64 -4.97 -22.76
N ALA A 593 35.71 -4.20 -23.03
CA ALA A 593 36.78 -3.96 -22.06
C ALA A 593 36.35 -2.96 -20.98
N HIS A 594 36.92 -3.11 -19.78
CA HIS A 594 36.69 -2.20 -18.65
C HIS A 594 35.18 -2.06 -18.29
N PRO A 595 34.51 -3.13 -17.86
CA PRO A 595 33.10 -3.05 -17.47
C PRO A 595 32.92 -2.07 -16.32
N LYS A 596 31.77 -1.36 -16.32
CA LYS A 596 31.39 -0.53 -15.20
C LYS A 596 30.57 -1.35 -14.22
N ILE A 597 30.98 -1.34 -12.96
CA ILE A 597 30.28 -2.03 -11.87
C ILE A 597 29.44 -0.99 -11.13
N TYR A 598 28.16 -1.28 -10.93
CA TYR A 598 27.25 -0.51 -10.11
C TYR A 598 26.94 -1.32 -8.86
N ASN A 599 27.29 -0.79 -7.71
CA ASN A 599 27.15 -1.40 -6.41
C ASN A 599 26.72 -0.37 -5.36
N THR A 600 26.63 -0.72 -4.09
CA THR A 600 26.27 0.20 -2.99
C THR A 600 27.25 1.35 -2.84
N GLU A 601 28.54 1.17 -3.15
CA GLU A 601 29.54 2.25 -3.13
C GLU A 601 29.27 3.31 -4.20
N LEU A 602 28.73 2.92 -5.34
CA LEU A 602 28.30 3.83 -6.41
C LEU A 602 26.85 4.27 -6.29
N GLY A 603 26.15 3.86 -5.23
CA GLY A 603 24.85 4.36 -4.89
C GLY A 603 23.67 3.43 -5.18
N LEU A 604 23.85 2.14 -5.50
CA LEU A 604 22.73 1.19 -5.48
C LEU A 604 22.17 1.03 -4.05
N SER A 605 20.94 0.59 -3.97
CA SER A 605 20.27 0.28 -2.70
C SER A 605 20.81 -0.99 -2.05
N ASP A 606 21.22 -1.97 -2.89
CA ASP A 606 21.82 -3.23 -2.46
C ASP A 606 22.72 -3.78 -3.58
N ASN A 607 23.65 -4.67 -3.22
CA ASN A 607 24.53 -5.35 -4.17
C ASN A 607 23.88 -6.58 -4.82
N SER A 608 22.95 -7.24 -4.16
CA SER A 608 22.26 -8.42 -4.72
C SER A 608 21.23 -7.99 -5.76
N VAL A 609 21.59 -8.08 -7.04
CA VAL A 609 20.81 -7.60 -8.19
C VAL A 609 19.97 -8.72 -8.76
N ALA A 610 18.67 -8.69 -8.55
CA ALA A 610 17.71 -9.71 -8.98
C ALA A 610 17.20 -9.51 -10.42
N SER A 611 16.88 -8.29 -10.83
CA SER A 611 16.31 -8.03 -12.15
C SER A 611 16.79 -6.72 -12.76
N ILE A 612 16.91 -6.68 -14.09
CA ILE A 612 17.38 -5.51 -14.86
C ILE A 612 16.48 -5.32 -16.08
N ILE A 613 16.02 -4.08 -16.32
CA ILE A 613 15.18 -3.75 -17.47
C ILE A 613 15.41 -2.30 -17.91
N GLU A 614 15.18 -2.00 -19.18
CA GLU A 614 15.32 -0.65 -19.75
C GLU A 614 13.95 -0.02 -20.04
N ASP A 615 13.78 1.26 -19.72
CA ASP A 615 12.60 2.03 -20.10
C ASP A 615 12.75 2.70 -21.47
N TYR A 616 11.65 3.30 -21.98
CA TYR A 616 11.61 3.95 -23.29
C TYR A 616 12.54 5.18 -23.43
N LYS A 617 13.07 5.69 -22.31
CA LYS A 617 14.07 6.79 -22.29
C LYS A 617 15.49 6.28 -22.24
N GLY A 618 15.71 4.97 -22.25
CA GLY A 618 17.05 4.35 -22.15
C GLY A 618 17.64 4.37 -20.75
N ARG A 619 16.82 4.61 -19.70
CA ARG A 619 17.22 4.48 -18.30
C ARG A 619 17.11 3.03 -17.90
N ILE A 620 18.05 2.57 -17.10
CA ILE A 620 18.09 1.19 -16.61
C ILE A 620 17.47 1.14 -15.22
N TRP A 621 16.55 0.22 -15.05
CA TRP A 621 15.92 -0.07 -13.78
C TRP A 621 16.46 -1.38 -13.23
N ILE A 622 16.93 -1.35 -11.99
CA ILE A 622 17.58 -2.47 -11.31
C ILE A 622 16.81 -2.78 -10.04
N GLY A 623 16.14 -3.93 -10.03
CA GLY A 623 15.53 -4.51 -8.85
C GLY A 623 16.57 -5.30 -8.06
N THR A 624 16.63 -5.04 -6.75
CA THR A 624 17.57 -5.71 -5.84
C THR A 624 16.80 -6.44 -4.72
N THR A 625 17.49 -7.13 -3.85
CA THR A 625 16.89 -7.71 -2.64
C THR A 625 16.50 -6.63 -1.60
N CYS A 626 16.94 -5.38 -1.79
CA CYS A 626 16.57 -4.27 -0.90
C CYS A 626 16.31 -2.96 -1.68
N GLY A 627 15.28 -2.95 -2.51
CA GLY A 627 14.80 -1.76 -3.22
C GLY A 627 14.98 -1.79 -4.72
N LEU A 628 14.44 -0.75 -5.38
CA LEU A 628 14.49 -0.51 -6.82
C LEU A 628 15.35 0.69 -7.12
N ASN A 629 16.20 0.57 -8.16
CA ASN A 629 17.12 1.62 -8.55
C ASN A 629 16.87 2.05 -10.00
N GLN A 630 16.80 3.34 -10.24
CA GLN A 630 16.76 3.92 -11.58
C GLN A 630 18.13 4.51 -11.91
N VAL A 631 18.82 3.93 -12.88
CA VAL A 631 20.15 4.34 -13.31
C VAL A 631 20.05 5.13 -14.63
N ASP A 632 20.38 6.41 -14.59
CA ASP A 632 20.58 7.24 -15.78
C ASP A 632 22.06 7.17 -16.13
N THR A 633 22.40 6.35 -17.12
CA THR A 633 23.80 6.14 -17.54
C THR A 633 24.44 7.34 -18.24
N GLU A 634 23.63 8.30 -18.74
CA GLU A 634 24.12 9.51 -19.40
C GLU A 634 24.45 10.60 -18.38
N LYS A 635 23.58 10.76 -17.38
CA LYS A 635 23.80 11.73 -16.29
C LYS A 635 24.66 11.16 -15.16
N GLY A 636 24.81 9.85 -15.11
CA GLY A 636 25.53 9.16 -14.03
C GLY A 636 24.81 9.18 -12.68
N THR A 637 23.49 9.39 -12.67
CA THR A 637 22.68 9.45 -11.44
C THR A 637 21.98 8.14 -11.15
N ILE A 638 21.80 7.83 -9.86
CA ILE A 638 21.04 6.67 -9.37
C ILE A 638 19.99 7.20 -8.39
N ASN A 639 18.72 6.95 -8.71
CA ASN A 639 17.60 7.20 -7.81
C ASN A 639 17.18 5.88 -7.17
N LYS A 640 16.94 5.88 -5.85
CA LYS A 640 16.54 4.71 -5.08
C LYS A 640 15.09 4.82 -4.67
N TYR A 641 14.39 3.70 -4.70
CA TYR A 641 13.00 3.57 -4.29
C TYR A 641 12.83 2.35 -3.39
N PHE A 642 11.96 2.49 -2.39
CA PHE A 642 11.70 1.47 -1.40
C PHE A 642 10.19 1.24 -1.23
N SER A 643 9.81 0.33 -0.35
CA SER A 643 8.41 0.07 -0.04
C SER A 643 7.65 1.35 0.34
N ASP A 644 8.30 2.30 1.00
CA ASP A 644 7.73 3.60 1.37
C ASP A 644 7.38 4.47 0.14
N ASN A 645 7.98 4.22 -1.00
CA ASN A 645 7.65 4.87 -2.29
C ASN A 645 6.54 4.17 -3.07
N GLY A 646 5.93 3.12 -2.53
CA GLY A 646 4.85 2.38 -3.15
C GLY A 646 5.25 1.09 -3.85
N LEU A 647 6.46 0.57 -3.61
CA LEU A 647 6.85 -0.74 -4.13
C LEU A 647 6.08 -1.86 -3.43
N GLN A 648 5.92 -2.99 -4.14
CA GLN A 648 5.25 -4.20 -3.65
C GLN A 648 5.92 -4.77 -2.39
N SER A 649 7.23 -4.69 -2.34
CA SER A 649 8.17 -5.05 -1.28
C SER A 649 9.51 -4.38 -1.62
N ASN A 650 10.49 -4.43 -0.74
CA ASN A 650 11.87 -4.08 -1.09
C ASN A 650 12.57 -5.18 -1.88
N GLU A 651 12.06 -6.40 -1.84
CA GLU A 651 12.67 -7.57 -2.45
C GLU A 651 12.04 -7.88 -3.82
N PHE A 652 12.86 -7.85 -4.87
CA PHE A 652 12.51 -8.22 -6.24
C PHE A 652 12.94 -9.63 -6.56
N SER A 653 12.21 -10.29 -7.45
CA SER A 653 12.51 -11.67 -7.89
C SER A 653 13.44 -11.69 -9.09
N ASP A 654 14.22 -12.77 -9.22
CA ASP A 654 15.18 -12.96 -10.30
C ASP A 654 14.51 -12.90 -11.66
N ALA A 655 15.01 -12.03 -12.54
CA ALA A 655 14.56 -11.80 -13.90
C ALA A 655 13.06 -11.51 -14.08
N ALA A 656 12.28 -11.32 -13.02
CA ALA A 656 10.84 -11.07 -13.07
C ALA A 656 10.52 -9.64 -13.48
N ALA A 657 10.72 -9.32 -14.77
CA ALA A 657 10.47 -8.00 -15.32
C ALA A 657 10.01 -8.07 -16.79
N CYS A 658 9.06 -7.22 -17.18
CA CYS A 658 8.68 -7.05 -18.59
C CYS A 658 8.28 -5.62 -18.91
N THR A 659 8.23 -5.30 -20.21
CA THR A 659 7.82 -3.97 -20.70
C THR A 659 6.50 -4.04 -21.43
N LEU A 660 5.67 -3.01 -21.25
CA LEU A 660 4.48 -2.76 -22.04
C LEU A 660 4.62 -1.45 -22.83
N TRP A 661 3.87 -1.33 -23.90
CA TRP A 661 3.78 -0.13 -24.74
C TRP A 661 5.14 0.41 -25.19
N GLY A 662 6.05 -0.50 -25.58
CA GLY A 662 7.39 -0.15 -26.04
C GLY A 662 8.26 0.47 -24.94
N GLY A 663 8.16 -0.01 -23.71
CA GLY A 663 8.94 0.43 -22.56
C GLY A 663 8.42 1.69 -21.87
N LYS A 664 7.21 2.18 -22.25
CA LYS A 664 6.57 3.30 -21.54
C LYS A 664 6.02 2.86 -20.17
N MET A 665 5.70 1.59 -20.01
CA MET A 665 5.35 0.98 -18.74
C MET A 665 6.28 -0.20 -18.49
N LEU A 666 6.84 -0.26 -17.29
CA LEU A 666 7.61 -1.38 -16.78
C LEU A 666 6.76 -2.13 -15.78
N VAL A 667 6.84 -3.45 -15.78
CA VAL A 667 6.22 -4.31 -14.79
C VAL A 667 7.32 -5.16 -14.16
N MET A 668 7.46 -5.08 -12.85
CA MET A 668 8.50 -5.78 -12.09
C MET A 668 7.86 -6.53 -10.92
N GLY A 669 8.29 -7.78 -10.75
CA GLY A 669 7.75 -8.69 -9.74
C GLY A 669 8.68 -8.88 -8.54
N GLY A 670 8.10 -9.26 -7.43
CA GLY A 670 8.83 -9.57 -6.20
C GLY A 670 7.99 -10.39 -5.21
N THR A 671 8.44 -10.43 -3.96
CA THR A 671 7.84 -11.27 -2.91
C THR A 671 6.42 -10.84 -2.51
N GLY A 672 6.04 -9.58 -2.74
CA GLY A 672 4.72 -9.05 -2.35
C GLY A 672 3.76 -8.81 -3.51
N GLY A 673 4.14 -9.13 -4.77
CA GLY A 673 3.31 -8.88 -5.95
C GLY A 673 4.07 -8.20 -7.09
N ILE A 674 3.39 -7.32 -7.85
CA ILE A 674 3.97 -6.56 -8.98
C ILE A 674 3.81 -5.05 -8.78
N ASN A 675 4.78 -4.32 -9.32
CA ASN A 675 4.73 -2.88 -9.53
C ASN A 675 4.72 -2.52 -11.00
#